data_fe60abe8af7c39215658fd2803399068
#
_entry.id   fe60abe8af7c39215658fd2803399068
#
_cell.length_a   1.000
_cell.length_b   1.000
_cell.length_c   1.000
_cell.angle_alpha   90.00
_cell.angle_beta   90.00
_cell.angle_gamma   90.00
#
_symmetry.space_group_name_H-M   'P 1'
#
loop_
_entity.id
_entity.type
_entity.pdbx_description
1 polymer ?
#
loop_
_entity_poly.entity_id
_entity_poly.type
_entity_poly.pdbx_seq_one_letter_code
_entity_poly.pdbx_strand_id
1 'polypeptide(L)'
;MAHHRRGITRREFLRNTSLAAGAVSLAGLAPTLVRAGQASEAKLGAQFIGKLEGPEIIRDATKFPKTFKEAPMLAELVKAGKLPPVEQRLPEPADLMVVKPLKEIGKYGGRWRRGFTGPADNENGNRIVSTDKILMWDYTGNKAAPSLVKDWRLSDDGRVCAIFLRKGLKWSDGQPFTADDFIFWYEDIYQNKELVPTPIPELQINGKPVRMVKRDDYTVVFEFPDPYFLFVDILAGDTLIGGGQATGAARANFMGGYAPAHYLKQFLPKYSSADEATRKAKAVGFDGWVSYFRNRTNWALNVDLPVVGPWKTVSPINTPTWGMERNPYYWAVDTAGNQLPYIDRIAMGLAENLEVLNLRAISGEYDLQERHVSLPKLPVFIENQKKGNYSIHLDTSQSGCDAGMLINTAYEADPEIAKWLTNRDFRRAISLGIDRNQLNEAFWLGLGTPGSTAPAEEVAINPGKEYRKKWAVLDLKQANALLDKIGLTKKDAEGYRLRTDGKGRVRIELMSVGGQFIPYTQVGEMIRQQWVKIGIDADVKETERGLAFTKTANAEHHIMFWTVGGSENLYLFPRHVLPVDPAECHVGMPFARWYASNGTQGKKPTNPEMLRAFDLYRSASGKKEAERTKIAQEIWKIIVEECWVIGTVGLSPAFMGVRIVKNNMGNIPARQTNAQHARTPNTSHPATFFFKS
;
A
#
# COMPACT_ATOMS: atom_id res chain seq x y z
N MET A 1 -13.37 15.68 53.33
CA MET A 1 -12.05 14.99 53.36
C MET A 1 -11.73 14.54 51.93
N ALA A 2 -10.86 15.26 51.29
CA ALA A 2 -10.52 15.02 49.89
C ALA A 2 -9.22 14.22 49.80
N HIS A 3 -9.26 13.00 49.27
CA HIS A 3 -8.07 12.21 49.01
C HIS A 3 -7.52 12.56 47.61
N HIS A 4 -6.40 13.28 47.59
CA HIS A 4 -5.56 13.44 46.42
C HIS A 4 -4.88 12.09 46.07
N ARG A 5 -5.22 11.47 44.96
CA ARG A 5 -4.39 10.44 44.33
C ARG A 5 -3.27 11.12 43.52
N ARG A 6 -2.04 11.01 44.02
CA ARG A 6 -0.84 11.40 43.26
C ARG A 6 -0.62 10.38 42.14
N GLY A 7 -0.60 10.82 40.90
CA GLY A 7 -0.20 10.02 39.73
C GLY A 7 1.30 9.71 39.77
N ILE A 8 1.65 8.47 39.50
CA ILE A 8 3.04 7.99 39.41
C ILE A 8 3.66 8.57 38.14
N THR A 9 4.83 9.21 38.25
CA THR A 9 5.55 9.75 37.09
C THR A 9 6.26 8.64 36.29
N ARG A 10 6.48 8.85 35.01
CA ARG A 10 7.16 7.92 34.10
C ARG A 10 8.52 7.44 34.61
N ARG A 11 9.21 8.28 35.40
CA ARG A 11 10.51 8.00 36.00
C ARG A 11 10.40 7.03 37.20
N GLU A 12 9.32 7.09 37.98
CA GLU A 12 9.03 6.18 39.06
C GLU A 12 8.57 4.81 38.60
N PHE A 13 7.83 4.75 37.47
CA PHE A 13 7.44 3.49 36.83
C PHE A 13 8.65 2.70 36.31
N LEU A 14 9.63 3.36 35.69
CA LEU A 14 10.85 2.71 35.19
C LEU A 14 11.80 2.26 36.32
N ARG A 15 11.75 2.91 37.46
CA ARG A 15 12.61 2.58 38.62
C ARG A 15 12.08 1.37 39.42
N ASN A 16 10.77 1.15 39.40
CA ASN A 16 10.14 0.06 40.17
C ASN A 16 10.09 -1.28 39.42
N THR A 17 10.32 -1.31 38.10
CA THR A 17 10.40 -2.54 37.29
C THR A 17 11.77 -3.20 37.32
N SER A 18 12.82 -2.55 37.85
CA SER A 18 14.19 -3.08 37.92
C SER A 18 14.55 -3.80 39.22
N LEU A 19 13.61 -3.99 40.16
CA LEU A 19 13.87 -4.51 41.52
C LEU A 19 13.23 -5.87 41.81
N ALA A 20 12.94 -6.69 40.84
CA ALA A 20 12.45 -8.06 41.01
C ALA A 20 13.32 -9.09 40.28
N ALA A 21 14.60 -9.19 40.61
CA ALA A 21 15.40 -10.37 40.31
C ALA A 21 16.25 -10.70 41.51
N GLY A 22 15.95 -11.83 42.12
CA GLY A 22 16.40 -12.26 43.41
C GLY A 22 17.90 -12.43 43.56
N ALA A 23 18.38 -12.11 44.78
CA ALA A 23 19.70 -12.37 45.24
C ALA A 23 19.89 -13.86 45.58
N VAL A 24 20.91 -14.50 44.98
CA VAL A 24 21.57 -15.68 45.52
C VAL A 24 23.07 -15.36 45.60
N SER A 25 23.56 -15.33 46.84
CA SER A 25 24.96 -15.11 47.16
C SER A 25 25.79 -16.37 46.95
N LEU A 26 26.95 -16.25 46.34
CA LEU A 26 28.13 -17.11 46.58
C LEU A 26 29.41 -16.30 46.42
N ALA A 27 30.24 -16.37 47.41
CA ALA A 27 31.49 -15.65 47.60
C ALA A 27 32.64 -16.24 46.78
N GLY A 28 33.53 -15.36 46.34
CA GLY A 28 34.94 -15.61 46.10
C GLY A 28 35.39 -15.78 44.66
N LEU A 29 36.05 -14.73 44.14
CA LEU A 29 37.32 -14.72 43.46
C LEU A 29 37.57 -13.35 42.78
N ALA A 30 38.82 -12.92 42.80
CA ALA A 30 39.34 -11.58 42.52
C ALA A 30 39.01 -10.95 41.16
N PRO A 31 39.16 -9.62 40.98
CA PRO A 31 38.58 -8.85 39.86
C PRO A 31 39.47 -8.89 38.63
N THR A 32 39.02 -9.51 37.57
CA THR A 32 39.46 -9.22 36.22
C THR A 32 38.59 -8.08 35.69
N LEU A 33 39.19 -6.96 35.35
CA LEU A 33 38.58 -5.83 34.65
C LEU A 33 38.11 -6.28 33.28
N VAL A 34 36.85 -6.72 33.16
CA VAL A 34 36.16 -6.84 31.91
C VAL A 34 35.52 -5.47 31.61
N ARG A 35 36.01 -4.80 30.57
CA ARG A 35 35.35 -3.63 29.97
C ARG A 35 33.90 -3.99 29.72
N ALA A 36 32.99 -3.37 30.44
CA ALA A 36 31.56 -3.40 30.13
C ALA A 36 31.35 -2.74 28.77
N GLY A 37 31.23 -3.57 27.73
CA GLY A 37 30.63 -3.14 26.49
C GLY A 37 29.20 -2.65 26.81
N GLN A 38 28.86 -1.46 26.35
CA GLN A 38 27.50 -0.91 26.46
C GLN A 38 26.55 -1.93 25.81
N ALA A 39 25.83 -2.70 26.61
CA ALA A 39 24.66 -3.41 26.13
C ALA A 39 23.67 -2.32 25.70
N SER A 40 23.40 -2.22 24.40
CA SER A 40 22.34 -1.35 23.87
C SER A 40 21.05 -1.79 24.56
N GLU A 41 20.38 -0.90 25.28
CA GLU A 41 19.05 -1.17 25.82
C GLU A 41 18.16 -1.69 24.67
N ALA A 42 17.62 -2.90 24.84
CA ALA A 42 16.77 -3.51 23.82
C ALA A 42 15.54 -2.60 23.62
N LYS A 43 15.37 -2.09 22.42
CA LYS A 43 14.24 -1.20 22.06
C LYS A 43 12.93 -1.93 22.32
N LEU A 44 11.96 -1.26 22.96
CA LEU A 44 10.64 -1.81 23.22
C LEU A 44 9.99 -2.26 21.91
N GLY A 45 9.64 -3.55 21.82
CA GLY A 45 8.99 -4.11 20.64
C GLY A 45 9.91 -4.87 19.68
N ALA A 46 11.24 -4.73 19.78
CA ALA A 46 12.17 -5.43 18.87
C ALA A 46 11.99 -6.96 18.89
N GLN A 47 11.56 -7.54 20.04
CA GLN A 47 11.28 -8.96 20.21
C GLN A 47 10.09 -9.46 19.36
N PHE A 48 9.24 -8.58 18.84
CA PHE A 48 8.10 -8.93 18.00
C PHE A 48 8.42 -8.91 16.50
N ILE A 49 9.65 -8.55 16.12
CA ILE A 49 10.14 -8.62 14.73
C ILE A 49 10.66 -10.03 14.49
N GLY A 50 9.82 -10.86 13.87
CA GLY A 50 10.15 -12.25 13.56
C GLY A 50 10.96 -12.42 12.27
N LYS A 51 11.20 -13.69 11.91
CA LYS A 51 11.78 -14.07 10.62
C LYS A 51 10.75 -13.87 9.51
N LEU A 52 11.17 -13.32 8.37
CA LEU A 52 10.36 -13.24 7.16
C LEU A 52 10.09 -14.66 6.64
N GLU A 53 8.83 -15.03 6.50
CA GLU A 53 8.40 -16.35 6.06
C GLU A 53 7.06 -16.26 5.31
N GLY A 54 6.76 -17.26 4.50
CA GLY A 54 5.50 -17.32 3.76
C GLY A 54 5.28 -18.68 3.11
N PRO A 55 4.09 -18.92 2.54
CA PRO A 55 3.76 -20.17 1.87
C PRO A 55 4.53 -20.32 0.55
N GLU A 56 4.59 -21.56 0.05
CA GLU A 56 5.25 -21.92 -1.20
C GLU A 56 4.21 -22.27 -2.27
N ILE A 57 4.37 -21.73 -3.48
CA ILE A 57 3.56 -22.14 -4.66
C ILE A 57 4.28 -23.30 -5.33
N ILE A 58 3.65 -24.47 -5.37
CA ILE A 58 4.18 -25.65 -6.04
C ILE A 58 3.96 -25.49 -7.55
N ARG A 59 5.04 -25.49 -8.33
CA ARG A 59 5.01 -25.38 -9.80
C ARG A 59 5.14 -26.72 -10.53
N ASP A 60 5.69 -27.71 -9.86
CA ASP A 60 5.89 -29.05 -10.41
C ASP A 60 4.57 -29.83 -10.39
N ALA A 61 3.93 -29.98 -11.56
CA ALA A 61 2.66 -30.66 -11.69
C ALA A 61 2.70 -32.14 -11.26
N THR A 62 3.87 -32.77 -11.22
CA THR A 62 4.01 -34.14 -10.73
C THR A 62 3.72 -34.28 -9.24
N LYS A 63 3.82 -33.16 -8.49
CA LYS A 63 3.55 -33.04 -7.05
C LYS A 63 2.14 -32.57 -6.74
N PHE A 64 1.30 -32.34 -7.75
CA PHE A 64 -0.06 -31.89 -7.54
C PHE A 64 -0.93 -33.01 -6.96
N PRO A 65 -1.89 -32.64 -6.05
CA PRO A 65 -2.82 -33.62 -5.48
C PRO A 65 -3.71 -34.19 -6.58
N LYS A 66 -4.06 -35.48 -6.45
CA LYS A 66 -4.91 -36.20 -7.40
C LYS A 66 -6.36 -36.34 -6.93
N THR A 67 -6.62 -36.07 -5.66
CA THR A 67 -7.94 -36.11 -5.04
C THR A 67 -8.22 -34.79 -4.35
N PHE A 68 -9.49 -34.35 -4.37
CA PHE A 68 -9.87 -33.05 -3.87
C PHE A 68 -10.91 -33.16 -2.77
N LYS A 69 -10.92 -32.15 -1.90
CA LYS A 69 -11.87 -32.00 -0.80
C LYS A 69 -12.38 -30.57 -0.77
N GLU A 70 -13.60 -30.41 -0.31
CA GLU A 70 -14.27 -29.13 -0.19
C GLU A 70 -14.65 -28.80 1.26
N ALA A 71 -14.97 -27.55 1.54
CA ALA A 71 -15.46 -27.14 2.85
C ALA A 71 -16.83 -27.78 3.14
N PRO A 72 -17.13 -28.14 4.41
CA PRO A 72 -18.43 -28.72 4.80
C PRO A 72 -19.63 -27.91 4.31
N MET A 73 -19.56 -26.56 4.38
CA MET A 73 -20.65 -25.70 3.89
C MET A 73 -20.90 -25.85 2.39
N LEU A 74 -19.89 -26.16 1.59
CA LEU A 74 -20.05 -26.41 0.16
C LEU A 74 -20.53 -27.84 -0.10
N ALA A 75 -20.05 -28.80 0.66
CA ALA A 75 -20.51 -30.19 0.58
C ALA A 75 -22.02 -30.31 0.80
N GLU A 76 -22.60 -29.51 1.71
CA GLU A 76 -24.05 -29.45 1.87
C GLU A 76 -24.77 -28.90 0.64
N LEU A 77 -24.20 -27.93 -0.06
CA LEU A 77 -24.76 -27.42 -1.32
C LEU A 77 -24.66 -28.46 -2.45
N VAL A 78 -23.56 -29.21 -2.51
CA VAL A 78 -23.39 -30.32 -3.47
C VAL A 78 -24.43 -31.40 -3.20
N LYS A 79 -24.58 -31.83 -1.95
CA LYS A 79 -25.60 -32.82 -1.54
C LYS A 79 -27.04 -32.36 -1.86
N ALA A 80 -27.30 -31.07 -1.76
CA ALA A 80 -28.59 -30.46 -2.11
C ALA A 80 -28.79 -30.24 -3.63
N GLY A 81 -27.84 -30.64 -4.47
CA GLY A 81 -27.87 -30.41 -5.93
C GLY A 81 -27.77 -28.96 -6.38
N LYS A 82 -27.34 -28.04 -5.47
CA LYS A 82 -27.21 -26.60 -5.73
C LYS A 82 -25.80 -26.21 -6.21
N LEU A 83 -24.84 -27.11 -6.09
CA LEU A 83 -23.46 -26.90 -6.50
C LEU A 83 -22.90 -28.20 -7.11
N PRO A 84 -22.11 -28.18 -8.19
CA PRO A 84 -21.45 -29.38 -8.70
C PRO A 84 -20.33 -29.85 -7.73
N PRO A 85 -19.91 -31.12 -7.80
CA PRO A 85 -18.76 -31.64 -7.06
C PRO A 85 -17.50 -30.80 -7.25
N VAL A 86 -16.57 -30.85 -6.28
CA VAL A 86 -15.37 -30.01 -6.25
C VAL A 86 -14.51 -30.18 -7.50
N GLU A 87 -14.40 -31.40 -8.04
CA GLU A 87 -13.64 -31.73 -9.25
C GLU A 87 -14.15 -30.98 -10.49
N GLN A 88 -15.44 -30.68 -10.55
CA GLN A 88 -16.05 -29.92 -11.66
C GLN A 88 -15.94 -28.41 -11.46
N ARG A 89 -15.55 -27.95 -10.28
CA ARG A 89 -15.39 -26.53 -9.94
C ARG A 89 -13.96 -26.02 -10.06
N LEU A 90 -12.99 -26.92 -9.97
CA LEU A 90 -11.57 -26.62 -10.08
C LEU A 90 -11.11 -26.56 -11.55
N PRO A 91 -9.99 -25.89 -11.86
CA PRO A 91 -9.29 -26.01 -13.12
C PRO A 91 -8.88 -27.44 -13.43
N GLU A 92 -8.47 -27.71 -14.68
CA GLU A 92 -7.85 -28.98 -15.06
C GLU A 92 -6.67 -29.31 -14.12
N PRO A 93 -6.43 -30.59 -13.80
CA PRO A 93 -5.42 -31.00 -12.80
C PRO A 93 -4.02 -30.40 -13.03
N ALA A 94 -3.58 -30.27 -14.29
CA ALA A 94 -2.28 -29.68 -14.63
C ALA A 94 -2.25 -28.14 -14.49
N ASP A 95 -3.39 -27.50 -14.36
CA ASP A 95 -3.56 -26.05 -14.35
C ASP A 95 -3.96 -25.49 -12.98
N LEU A 96 -3.98 -26.35 -11.96
CA LEU A 96 -4.25 -25.95 -10.58
C LEU A 96 -3.21 -24.95 -10.05
N MET A 97 -3.61 -24.09 -9.14
CA MET A 97 -2.69 -23.43 -8.23
C MET A 97 -2.60 -24.26 -6.95
N VAL A 98 -1.43 -24.85 -6.71
CA VAL A 98 -1.18 -25.63 -5.50
C VAL A 98 -0.32 -24.82 -4.55
N VAL A 99 -0.88 -24.53 -3.38
CA VAL A 99 -0.20 -23.76 -2.33
C VAL A 99 0.17 -24.70 -1.19
N LYS A 100 1.46 -24.81 -0.88
CA LYS A 100 1.92 -25.46 0.35
C LYS A 100 1.78 -24.45 1.49
N PRO A 101 0.86 -24.68 2.44
CA PRO A 101 0.67 -23.77 3.56
C PRO A 101 1.95 -23.62 4.39
N LEU A 102 2.09 -22.47 5.06
CA LEU A 102 3.33 -22.11 5.76
C LEU A 102 3.76 -23.13 6.82
N LYS A 103 2.82 -23.62 7.63
CA LYS A 103 3.15 -24.52 8.77
C LYS A 103 2.46 -25.86 8.67
N GLU A 104 1.17 -25.90 8.38
CA GLU A 104 0.36 -27.12 8.39
C GLU A 104 -0.85 -27.03 7.46
N ILE A 105 -1.40 -28.18 7.07
CA ILE A 105 -2.71 -28.25 6.40
C ILE A 105 -3.77 -27.72 7.36
N GLY A 106 -4.53 -26.73 6.91
CA GLY A 106 -5.53 -26.05 7.74
C GLY A 106 -6.83 -26.83 7.88
N LYS A 107 -7.69 -26.32 8.73
CA LYS A 107 -9.07 -26.80 8.95
C LYS A 107 -10.06 -25.82 8.34
N TYR A 108 -11.14 -26.36 7.79
CA TYR A 108 -12.24 -25.53 7.28
C TYR A 108 -13.09 -24.96 8.41
N GLY A 109 -13.65 -23.78 8.12
CA GLY A 109 -14.66 -23.17 8.96
C GLY A 109 -14.25 -21.83 9.55
N GLY A 110 -15.18 -21.25 10.27
CA GLY A 110 -14.95 -20.03 11.04
C GLY A 110 -15.25 -18.74 10.28
N ARG A 111 -15.16 -17.66 11.06
CA ARG A 111 -15.38 -16.29 10.60
C ARG A 111 -14.20 -15.44 11.06
N TRP A 112 -13.49 -14.83 10.13
CA TRP A 112 -12.42 -13.89 10.39
C TRP A 112 -12.98 -12.49 10.66
N ARG A 113 -12.83 -11.99 11.87
CA ARG A 113 -13.30 -10.66 12.31
C ARG A 113 -12.21 -9.64 12.13
N ARG A 114 -12.55 -8.51 11.49
CA ARG A 114 -11.67 -7.36 11.25
C ARG A 114 -12.43 -6.06 11.51
N GLY A 115 -11.67 -4.95 11.61
CA GLY A 115 -12.21 -3.60 11.63
C GLY A 115 -11.92 -2.84 10.35
N PHE A 116 -12.80 -1.91 9.96
CA PHE A 116 -12.57 -0.94 8.88
C PHE A 116 -13.19 0.41 9.24
N THR A 117 -12.77 1.50 8.56
CA THR A 117 -13.14 2.88 8.91
C THR A 117 -14.15 3.52 7.94
N GLY A 118 -14.81 2.72 7.12
CA GLY A 118 -15.85 3.18 6.19
C GLY A 118 -15.56 2.85 4.73
N PRO A 119 -16.44 3.26 3.79
CA PRO A 119 -16.36 2.89 2.37
C PRO A 119 -15.05 3.31 1.68
N ALA A 120 -14.40 4.38 2.14
CA ALA A 120 -13.09 4.81 1.64
C ALA A 120 -11.94 3.88 2.05
N ASP A 121 -12.15 2.95 2.99
CA ASP A 121 -11.18 1.96 3.45
C ASP A 121 -11.32 0.60 2.72
N ASN A 122 -11.78 0.60 1.48
CA ASN A 122 -11.90 -0.59 0.63
C ASN A 122 -10.58 -1.36 0.45
N GLU A 123 -9.45 -0.67 0.53
CA GLU A 123 -8.11 -1.24 0.52
C GLU A 123 -7.90 -2.33 1.60
N ASN A 124 -8.63 -2.26 2.71
CA ASN A 124 -8.58 -3.23 3.79
C ASN A 124 -9.01 -4.62 3.33
N GLY A 125 -10.10 -4.72 2.55
CA GLY A 125 -10.55 -5.96 1.94
C GLY A 125 -9.74 -6.34 0.70
N ASN A 126 -9.39 -5.37 -0.16
CA ASN A 126 -8.60 -5.62 -1.36
C ASN A 126 -7.32 -6.41 -1.07
N ARG A 127 -6.61 -6.07 0.00
CA ARG A 127 -5.36 -6.70 0.41
C ARG A 127 -5.52 -8.17 0.82
N ILE A 128 -6.72 -8.58 1.21
CA ILE A 128 -7.01 -9.96 1.62
C ILE A 128 -7.41 -10.82 0.42
N VAL A 129 -8.19 -10.24 -0.52
CA VAL A 129 -8.76 -11.00 -1.65
C VAL A 129 -7.91 -10.91 -2.92
N SER A 130 -6.80 -10.18 -2.93
CA SER A 130 -6.01 -9.83 -4.12
C SER A 130 -5.21 -10.99 -4.75
N THR A 131 -5.53 -12.25 -4.48
CA THR A 131 -5.08 -13.37 -5.31
C THR A 131 -5.80 -13.44 -6.66
N ASP A 132 -6.73 -12.53 -6.90
CA ASP A 132 -7.39 -12.29 -8.20
C ASP A 132 -6.51 -11.52 -9.21
N LYS A 133 -5.25 -11.21 -8.87
CA LYS A 133 -4.30 -10.53 -9.75
C LYS A 133 -3.86 -11.43 -10.90
N ILE A 134 -3.48 -10.82 -12.02
CA ILE A 134 -2.93 -11.55 -13.18
C ILE A 134 -1.68 -12.32 -12.77
N LEU A 135 -0.70 -11.62 -12.20
CA LEU A 135 0.45 -12.17 -11.48
C LEU A 135 0.45 -11.64 -10.05
N MET A 136 1.26 -12.21 -9.18
CA MET A 136 1.48 -11.71 -7.83
C MET A 136 2.97 -11.69 -7.50
N TRP A 137 3.34 -11.12 -6.36
CA TRP A 137 4.68 -11.24 -5.82
C TRP A 137 4.78 -12.50 -4.95
N ASP A 138 5.95 -13.09 -4.88
CA ASP A 138 6.26 -14.10 -3.87
C ASP A 138 6.19 -13.49 -2.46
N TYR A 139 6.29 -14.33 -1.43
CA TYR A 139 6.19 -13.85 -0.04
C TYR A 139 7.28 -12.85 0.36
N THR A 140 8.39 -12.78 -0.39
CA THR A 140 9.44 -11.78 -0.16
C THR A 140 9.11 -10.42 -0.76
N GLY A 141 8.16 -10.36 -1.70
CA GLY A 141 7.81 -9.14 -2.45
C GLY A 141 8.81 -8.78 -3.56
N ASN A 142 9.74 -9.69 -3.91
CA ASN A 142 10.84 -9.39 -4.84
C ASN A 142 10.72 -10.06 -6.21
N LYS A 143 9.94 -11.16 -6.32
CA LYS A 143 9.83 -11.94 -7.55
C LYS A 143 8.39 -12.10 -7.98
N ALA A 144 8.12 -11.87 -9.26
CA ALA A 144 6.81 -12.19 -9.84
C ALA A 144 6.55 -13.70 -9.74
N ALA A 145 5.32 -14.05 -9.39
CA ALA A 145 4.85 -15.41 -9.21
C ALA A 145 3.50 -15.61 -9.93
N PRO A 146 3.15 -16.83 -10.32
CA PRO A 146 1.84 -17.16 -10.86
C PRO A 146 0.71 -16.81 -9.88
N SER A 147 -0.40 -16.29 -10.42
CA SER A 147 -1.64 -16.10 -9.68
C SER A 147 -2.81 -16.60 -10.54
N LEU A 148 -3.67 -15.70 -11.02
CA LEU A 148 -4.77 -16.04 -11.93
C LEU A 148 -4.26 -16.77 -13.19
N VAL A 149 -3.13 -16.33 -13.75
CA VAL A 149 -2.45 -17.04 -14.83
C VAL A 149 -1.44 -18.05 -14.26
N LYS A 150 -1.27 -19.18 -14.98
CA LYS A 150 -0.34 -20.24 -14.55
C LYS A 150 1.11 -19.93 -14.91
N ASP A 151 1.32 -19.17 -16.00
CA ASP A 151 2.66 -18.85 -16.51
C ASP A 151 2.60 -17.65 -17.46
N TRP A 152 3.77 -17.11 -17.81
CA TRP A 152 3.93 -16.02 -18.78
C TRP A 152 5.24 -16.15 -19.54
N ARG A 153 5.30 -15.50 -20.69
CA ARG A 153 6.51 -15.42 -21.49
C ARG A 153 6.68 -14.03 -22.10
N LEU A 154 7.75 -13.36 -21.73
CA LEU A 154 8.21 -12.12 -22.38
C LEU A 154 9.23 -12.48 -23.46
N SER A 155 9.09 -11.94 -24.67
CA SER A 155 10.05 -12.13 -25.77
C SER A 155 11.41 -11.51 -25.44
N ASP A 156 12.49 -12.04 -26.01
CA ASP A 156 13.87 -11.59 -25.77
C ASP A 156 14.10 -10.12 -26.13
N ASP A 157 13.35 -9.62 -27.11
CA ASP A 157 13.34 -8.22 -27.54
C ASP A 157 12.38 -7.33 -26.71
N GLY A 158 11.63 -7.93 -25.77
CA GLY A 158 10.69 -7.23 -24.90
C GLY A 158 9.44 -6.69 -25.61
N ARG A 159 9.12 -7.12 -26.82
CA ARG A 159 8.00 -6.57 -27.63
C ARG A 159 6.72 -7.38 -27.56
N VAL A 160 6.74 -8.56 -26.97
CA VAL A 160 5.57 -9.43 -26.84
C VAL A 160 5.58 -10.07 -25.45
N CYS A 161 4.46 -9.96 -24.74
CA CYS A 161 4.22 -10.70 -23.50
C CYS A 161 3.00 -11.59 -23.66
N ALA A 162 3.18 -12.91 -23.64
CA ALA A 162 2.09 -13.87 -23.60
C ALA A 162 1.82 -14.30 -22.16
N ILE A 163 0.55 -14.35 -21.75
CA ILE A 163 0.10 -14.91 -20.47
C ILE A 163 -0.78 -16.13 -20.73
N PHE A 164 -0.59 -17.18 -19.92
CA PHE A 164 -1.26 -18.46 -20.07
C PHE A 164 -2.26 -18.68 -18.95
N LEU A 165 -3.55 -18.70 -19.28
CA LEU A 165 -4.64 -18.89 -18.31
C LEU A 165 -4.71 -20.33 -17.84
N ARG A 166 -5.37 -20.55 -16.70
CA ARG A 166 -5.66 -21.88 -16.17
C ARG A 166 -6.90 -22.44 -16.85
N LYS A 167 -6.76 -23.56 -17.57
CA LYS A 167 -7.89 -24.22 -18.23
C LYS A 167 -8.91 -24.71 -17.21
N GLY A 168 -10.18 -24.43 -17.48
CA GLY A 168 -11.28 -24.80 -16.61
C GLY A 168 -11.50 -23.86 -15.42
N LEU A 169 -10.76 -22.75 -15.32
CA LEU A 169 -11.03 -21.69 -14.31
C LEU A 169 -12.44 -21.12 -14.53
N LYS A 170 -13.13 -20.81 -13.43
CA LYS A 170 -14.48 -20.30 -13.43
C LYS A 170 -14.62 -19.05 -12.58
N TRP A 171 -15.59 -18.23 -12.93
CA TRP A 171 -16.11 -17.16 -12.09
C TRP A 171 -16.87 -17.75 -10.89
N SER A 172 -17.13 -16.95 -9.87
CA SER A 172 -17.83 -17.37 -8.64
C SER A 172 -19.28 -17.84 -8.84
N ASP A 173 -19.85 -17.60 -9.98
CA ASP A 173 -21.18 -18.07 -10.41
C ASP A 173 -21.11 -19.34 -11.29
N GLY A 174 -19.91 -19.86 -11.52
CA GLY A 174 -19.68 -21.08 -12.30
C GLY A 174 -19.48 -20.88 -13.79
N GLN A 175 -19.61 -19.66 -14.31
CA GLN A 175 -19.36 -19.38 -15.72
C GLN A 175 -17.84 -19.51 -16.04
N PRO A 176 -17.47 -19.99 -17.25
CA PRO A 176 -16.08 -20.13 -17.64
C PRO A 176 -15.35 -18.77 -17.59
N PHE A 177 -14.08 -18.80 -17.17
CA PHE A 177 -13.16 -17.68 -17.27
C PHE A 177 -12.18 -17.95 -18.42
N THR A 178 -12.13 -17.06 -19.41
CA THR A 178 -11.34 -17.24 -20.62
C THR A 178 -10.66 -15.94 -21.07
N ALA A 179 -9.90 -16.02 -22.15
CA ALA A 179 -9.30 -14.86 -22.80
C ALA A 179 -10.35 -13.84 -23.27
N ASP A 180 -11.61 -14.25 -23.49
CA ASP A 180 -12.69 -13.33 -23.88
C ASP A 180 -13.00 -12.31 -22.77
N ASP A 181 -12.79 -12.65 -21.49
CA ASP A 181 -12.96 -11.71 -20.37
C ASP A 181 -11.90 -10.60 -20.36
N PHE A 182 -10.68 -10.89 -20.89
CA PHE A 182 -9.63 -9.89 -21.11
C PHE A 182 -9.95 -9.00 -22.31
N ILE A 183 -10.38 -9.59 -23.42
CA ILE A 183 -10.72 -8.83 -24.64
C ILE A 183 -11.94 -7.96 -24.40
N PHE A 184 -12.97 -8.45 -23.70
CA PHE A 184 -14.12 -7.64 -23.30
C PHE A 184 -13.69 -6.43 -22.47
N TRP A 185 -12.80 -6.62 -21.48
CA TRP A 185 -12.27 -5.51 -20.70
C TRP A 185 -11.52 -4.52 -21.57
N TYR A 186 -10.64 -5.00 -22.47
CA TYR A 186 -9.82 -4.15 -23.31
C TYR A 186 -10.64 -3.36 -24.34
N GLU A 187 -11.54 -4.01 -25.06
CA GLU A 187 -12.30 -3.40 -26.14
C GLU A 187 -13.52 -2.59 -25.64
N ASP A 188 -14.27 -3.12 -24.67
CA ASP A 188 -15.56 -2.56 -24.28
C ASP A 188 -15.48 -1.64 -23.05
N ILE A 189 -14.48 -1.82 -22.19
CA ILE A 189 -14.29 -0.99 -21.01
C ILE A 189 -13.13 -0.01 -21.21
N TYR A 190 -11.91 -0.52 -21.45
CA TYR A 190 -10.72 0.34 -21.54
C TYR A 190 -10.76 1.31 -22.73
N GLN A 191 -11.18 0.86 -23.91
CA GLN A 191 -11.29 1.70 -25.09
C GLN A 191 -12.52 2.63 -25.08
N ASN A 192 -13.45 2.44 -24.18
CA ASN A 192 -14.63 3.28 -24.05
C ASN A 192 -14.27 4.61 -23.38
N LYS A 193 -14.32 5.72 -24.14
CA LYS A 193 -13.90 7.05 -23.67
C LYS A 193 -14.82 7.64 -22.59
N GLU A 194 -16.06 7.20 -22.46
CA GLU A 194 -16.96 7.63 -21.39
C GLU A 194 -16.59 6.94 -20.06
N LEU A 195 -16.08 5.70 -20.12
CA LEU A 195 -15.59 4.98 -18.94
C LEU A 195 -14.15 5.35 -18.59
N VAL A 196 -13.26 5.40 -19.58
CA VAL A 196 -11.82 5.64 -19.45
C VAL A 196 -11.39 6.80 -20.35
N PRO A 197 -11.65 8.04 -19.94
CA PRO A 197 -11.36 9.22 -20.77
C PRO A 197 -9.85 9.44 -21.02
N THR A 198 -9.01 8.99 -20.09
CA THR A 198 -7.55 9.08 -20.19
C THR A 198 -6.94 7.69 -20.27
N PRO A 199 -6.04 7.42 -21.22
CA PRO A 199 -5.38 6.12 -21.32
C PRO A 199 -4.65 5.73 -20.04
N ILE A 200 -4.68 4.44 -19.69
CA ILE A 200 -3.93 3.88 -18.57
C ILE A 200 -2.44 3.92 -18.91
N PRO A 201 -1.57 4.52 -18.08
CA PRO A 201 -0.14 4.64 -18.34
C PRO A 201 0.54 3.30 -18.61
N GLU A 202 0.13 2.25 -17.90
CA GLU A 202 0.69 0.89 -18.03
C GLU A 202 0.38 0.23 -19.39
N LEU A 203 -0.64 0.71 -20.11
CA LEU A 203 -0.98 0.28 -21.48
C LEU A 203 -0.45 1.22 -22.55
N GLN A 204 0.62 1.94 -22.22
CA GLN A 204 1.37 2.77 -23.16
C GLN A 204 2.88 2.56 -22.98
N ILE A 205 3.61 2.61 -24.07
CA ILE A 205 5.08 2.70 -24.06
C ILE A 205 5.52 3.79 -25.05
N ASN A 206 6.29 4.75 -24.58
CA ASN A 206 6.72 5.93 -25.34
C ASN A 206 5.55 6.68 -26.00
N GLY A 207 4.40 6.80 -25.29
CA GLY A 207 3.19 7.45 -25.79
C GLY A 207 2.40 6.67 -26.84
N LYS A 208 2.79 5.43 -27.15
CA LYS A 208 2.12 4.54 -28.10
C LYS A 208 1.33 3.46 -27.36
N PRO A 209 0.11 3.11 -27.79
CA PRO A 209 -0.73 2.13 -27.11
C PRO A 209 -0.18 0.71 -27.22
N VAL A 210 -0.35 -0.05 -26.16
CA VAL A 210 -0.18 -1.51 -26.10
C VAL A 210 -1.42 -2.16 -26.70
N ARG A 211 -1.26 -3.21 -27.51
CA ARG A 211 -2.35 -4.03 -28.00
C ARG A 211 -2.52 -5.27 -27.17
N MET A 212 -3.76 -5.60 -26.81
CA MET A 212 -4.14 -6.87 -26.18
C MET A 212 -4.87 -7.72 -27.22
N VAL A 213 -4.42 -8.96 -27.41
CA VAL A 213 -4.92 -9.86 -28.44
C VAL A 213 -5.22 -11.23 -27.85
N LYS A 214 -6.38 -11.79 -28.17
CA LYS A 214 -6.70 -13.19 -27.91
C LYS A 214 -5.99 -14.06 -28.97
N ARG A 215 -5.16 -15.01 -28.52
CA ARG A 215 -4.54 -16.00 -29.39
C ARG A 215 -5.39 -17.29 -29.46
N ASP A 216 -5.86 -17.72 -28.31
CA ASP A 216 -6.82 -18.80 -28.11
C ASP A 216 -7.59 -18.56 -26.80
N ASP A 217 -8.49 -19.47 -26.41
CA ASP A 217 -9.35 -19.30 -25.21
C ASP A 217 -8.55 -19.18 -23.89
N TYR A 218 -7.28 -19.62 -23.87
CA TYR A 218 -6.45 -19.61 -22.67
C TYR A 218 -5.12 -18.89 -22.85
N THR A 219 -4.95 -18.13 -23.94
CA THR A 219 -3.73 -17.35 -24.20
C THR A 219 -4.08 -15.94 -24.62
N VAL A 220 -3.65 -14.98 -23.78
CA VAL A 220 -3.71 -13.54 -24.09
C VAL A 220 -2.31 -13.03 -24.38
N VAL A 221 -2.18 -12.21 -25.42
CA VAL A 221 -0.91 -11.64 -25.85
C VAL A 221 -0.97 -10.13 -25.78
N PHE A 222 0.02 -9.52 -25.17
CA PHE A 222 0.27 -8.08 -25.18
C PHE A 222 1.38 -7.81 -26.21
N GLU A 223 1.09 -6.95 -27.17
CA GLU A 223 2.03 -6.52 -28.21
C GLU A 223 2.45 -5.08 -27.96
N PHE A 224 3.75 -4.84 -27.89
CA PHE A 224 4.33 -3.54 -27.56
C PHE A 224 4.98 -2.91 -28.81
N PRO A 225 4.70 -1.63 -29.09
CA PRO A 225 5.34 -0.92 -30.21
C PRO A 225 6.85 -0.72 -30.00
N ASP A 226 7.29 -0.71 -28.74
CA ASP A 226 8.69 -0.59 -28.30
C ASP A 226 8.98 -1.61 -27.19
N PRO A 227 10.25 -1.97 -26.87
CA PRO A 227 10.57 -2.90 -25.79
C PRO A 227 9.97 -2.47 -24.45
N TYR A 228 9.32 -3.38 -23.73
CA TYR A 228 8.63 -3.12 -22.47
C TYR A 228 8.97 -4.17 -21.40
N PHE A 229 10.24 -4.21 -20.96
CA PHE A 229 10.73 -5.20 -20.00
C PHE A 229 10.13 -5.03 -18.59
N LEU A 230 9.59 -3.86 -18.25
CA LEU A 230 8.92 -3.62 -16.98
C LEU A 230 7.53 -4.31 -16.89
N PHE A 231 6.95 -4.77 -18.01
CA PHE A 231 5.55 -5.15 -18.07
C PHE A 231 5.18 -6.32 -17.16
N VAL A 232 6.09 -7.29 -16.94
CA VAL A 232 5.87 -8.41 -16.00
C VAL A 232 5.71 -7.91 -14.56
N ASP A 233 6.54 -6.94 -14.15
CA ASP A 233 6.44 -6.31 -12.83
C ASP A 233 5.13 -5.53 -12.69
N ILE A 234 4.67 -4.89 -13.76
CA ILE A 234 3.36 -4.21 -13.82
C ILE A 234 2.22 -5.19 -13.58
N LEU A 235 2.24 -6.37 -14.23
CA LEU A 235 1.21 -7.40 -14.03
C LEU A 235 1.21 -8.00 -12.62
N ALA A 236 2.36 -8.03 -11.95
CA ALA A 236 2.48 -8.49 -10.56
C ALA A 236 2.21 -7.38 -9.54
N GLY A 237 2.36 -6.12 -9.94
CA GLY A 237 2.33 -4.95 -9.07
C GLY A 237 0.94 -4.49 -8.65
N ASP A 238 0.93 -3.46 -7.83
CA ASP A 238 -0.27 -2.73 -7.42
C ASP A 238 -0.59 -1.62 -8.46
N THR A 239 -0.80 -2.03 -9.70
CA THR A 239 -1.08 -1.19 -10.86
C THR A 239 -2.54 -1.32 -11.29
N LEU A 240 -3.01 -0.47 -12.21
CA LEU A 240 -4.39 -0.56 -12.68
C LEU A 240 -4.65 -1.85 -13.45
N ILE A 241 -3.70 -2.30 -14.28
CA ILE A 241 -3.87 -3.55 -15.05
C ILE A 241 -3.47 -4.79 -14.25
N GLY A 242 -2.42 -4.73 -13.45
CA GLY A 242 -1.92 -5.86 -12.68
C GLY A 242 -2.69 -6.09 -11.38
N GLY A 243 -3.38 -5.08 -10.87
CA GLY A 243 -4.03 -5.10 -9.58
C GLY A 243 -5.22 -6.05 -9.41
N GLY A 244 -5.73 -6.61 -10.50
CA GLY A 244 -6.89 -7.50 -10.50
C GLY A 244 -8.22 -6.78 -10.32
N GLN A 245 -9.29 -7.54 -10.20
CA GLN A 245 -10.67 -7.06 -10.10
C GLN A 245 -10.88 -6.14 -8.90
N ALA A 246 -10.43 -6.56 -7.73
CA ALA A 246 -10.62 -5.81 -6.49
C ALA A 246 -9.88 -4.46 -6.53
N THR A 247 -8.63 -4.44 -6.98
CA THR A 247 -7.81 -3.23 -7.05
C THR A 247 -8.25 -2.28 -8.15
N GLY A 248 -8.53 -2.80 -9.33
CA GLY A 248 -8.97 -1.98 -10.47
C GLY A 248 -10.24 -1.21 -10.15
N ALA A 249 -11.24 -1.86 -9.59
CA ALA A 249 -12.49 -1.22 -9.17
C ALA A 249 -12.28 -0.15 -8.08
N ALA A 250 -11.42 -0.42 -7.10
CA ALA A 250 -11.15 0.51 -6.02
C ALA A 250 -10.47 1.81 -6.47
N ARG A 251 -9.55 1.73 -7.45
CA ARG A 251 -8.75 2.88 -7.88
C ARG A 251 -9.41 3.72 -8.95
N ALA A 252 -10.01 3.08 -9.95
CA ALA A 252 -10.47 3.75 -11.15
C ALA A 252 -11.99 3.69 -11.34
N ASN A 253 -12.72 3.11 -10.38
CA ASN A 253 -14.15 2.84 -10.49
C ASN A 253 -14.52 1.99 -11.74
N PHE A 254 -13.59 1.16 -12.20
CA PHE A 254 -13.78 0.13 -13.22
C PHE A 254 -12.81 -1.03 -12.97
N MET A 255 -13.11 -2.20 -13.54
CA MET A 255 -12.26 -3.39 -13.38
C MET A 255 -10.97 -3.25 -14.17
N GLY A 256 -9.88 -3.83 -13.67
CA GLY A 256 -8.57 -3.76 -14.31
C GLY A 256 -8.11 -5.10 -14.88
N GLY A 257 -7.68 -5.09 -16.16
CA GLY A 257 -7.07 -6.22 -16.86
C GLY A 257 -8.03 -7.25 -17.42
N TYR A 258 -9.18 -7.51 -16.78
CA TYR A 258 -10.23 -8.44 -17.20
C TYR A 258 -11.55 -8.14 -16.50
N ALA A 259 -12.67 -8.64 -17.02
CA ALA A 259 -13.99 -8.42 -16.43
C ALA A 259 -14.99 -9.53 -16.83
N PRO A 260 -16.00 -9.88 -15.99
CA PRO A 260 -16.99 -10.89 -16.30
C PRO A 260 -17.92 -10.45 -17.42
N ALA A 261 -17.55 -10.78 -18.66
CA ALA A 261 -18.26 -10.35 -19.86
C ALA A 261 -19.74 -10.78 -19.85
N HIS A 262 -20.04 -12.02 -19.42
CA HIS A 262 -21.40 -12.57 -19.34
C HIS A 262 -22.31 -11.76 -18.42
N TYR A 263 -21.78 -11.15 -17.36
CA TYR A 263 -22.53 -10.33 -16.41
C TYR A 263 -22.58 -8.86 -16.80
N LEU A 264 -21.47 -8.27 -17.27
CA LEU A 264 -21.37 -6.82 -17.42
C LEU A 264 -21.92 -6.28 -18.75
N LYS A 265 -22.00 -7.10 -19.80
CA LYS A 265 -22.55 -6.68 -21.12
C LYS A 265 -23.92 -6.05 -21.01
N GLN A 266 -24.81 -6.53 -20.12
CA GLN A 266 -26.16 -6.01 -19.93
C GLN A 266 -26.25 -4.55 -19.47
N PHE A 267 -25.13 -3.99 -18.94
CA PHE A 267 -25.05 -2.61 -18.44
C PHE A 267 -24.40 -1.65 -19.42
N LEU A 268 -23.93 -2.14 -20.56
CA LEU A 268 -23.24 -1.33 -21.59
C LEU A 268 -24.17 -0.96 -22.76
N PRO A 269 -24.16 0.30 -23.22
CA PRO A 269 -24.94 0.74 -24.38
C PRO A 269 -24.68 -0.06 -25.65
N LYS A 270 -23.45 -0.57 -25.82
CA LYS A 270 -23.07 -1.39 -26.99
C LYS A 270 -23.98 -2.61 -27.21
N TYR A 271 -24.58 -3.16 -26.14
CA TYR A 271 -25.41 -4.37 -26.15
C TYR A 271 -26.91 -4.09 -26.03
N SER A 272 -27.29 -2.81 -25.98
CA SER A 272 -28.69 -2.35 -25.97
C SER A 272 -28.79 -1.02 -26.76
N SER A 273 -29.00 0.09 -26.08
CA SER A 273 -28.83 1.46 -26.58
C SER A 273 -28.47 2.40 -25.44
N ALA A 274 -27.97 3.59 -25.74
CA ALA A 274 -27.62 4.59 -24.73
C ALA A 274 -28.87 5.01 -23.92
N ASP A 275 -29.99 5.17 -24.59
CA ASP A 275 -31.28 5.54 -23.94
C ASP A 275 -31.79 4.43 -23.02
N GLU A 276 -31.71 3.17 -23.45
CA GLU A 276 -32.13 2.03 -22.64
C GLU A 276 -31.22 1.84 -21.42
N ALA A 277 -29.89 1.89 -21.61
CA ALA A 277 -28.92 1.79 -20.54
C ALA A 277 -29.10 2.91 -19.51
N THR A 278 -29.33 4.15 -19.96
CA THR A 278 -29.60 5.30 -19.09
C THR A 278 -30.94 5.18 -18.39
N ARG A 279 -32.00 4.69 -19.05
CA ARG A 279 -33.31 4.44 -18.44
C ARG A 279 -33.21 3.39 -17.32
N LYS A 280 -32.49 2.29 -17.58
CA LYS A 280 -32.21 1.24 -16.56
C LYS A 280 -31.47 1.83 -15.36
N ALA A 281 -30.45 2.66 -15.58
CA ALA A 281 -29.70 3.34 -14.54
C ALA A 281 -30.59 4.25 -13.67
N LYS A 282 -31.40 5.10 -14.32
CA LYS A 282 -32.33 6.01 -13.64
C LYS A 282 -33.40 5.27 -12.81
N ALA A 283 -33.86 4.13 -13.28
CA ALA A 283 -34.85 3.31 -12.55
C ALA A 283 -34.32 2.78 -11.21
N VAL A 284 -33.00 2.73 -11.02
CA VAL A 284 -32.34 2.29 -9.78
C VAL A 284 -31.56 3.42 -9.09
N GLY A 285 -31.86 4.68 -9.44
CA GLY A 285 -31.36 5.86 -8.73
C GLY A 285 -30.00 6.40 -9.18
N PHE A 286 -29.52 6.03 -10.37
CA PHE A 286 -28.28 6.60 -10.94
C PHE A 286 -28.58 7.64 -12.01
N ASP A 287 -27.73 8.67 -12.13
CA ASP A 287 -27.88 9.76 -13.11
C ASP A 287 -27.78 9.28 -14.56
N GLY A 288 -26.97 8.25 -14.83
CA GLY A 288 -26.75 7.70 -16.15
C GLY A 288 -26.05 6.34 -16.14
N TRP A 289 -25.89 5.76 -17.30
CA TRP A 289 -25.34 4.42 -17.47
C TRP A 289 -23.89 4.30 -16.98
N VAL A 290 -23.06 5.35 -17.13
CA VAL A 290 -21.65 5.34 -16.68
C VAL A 290 -21.52 5.19 -15.17
N SER A 291 -22.28 5.97 -14.41
CA SER A 291 -22.28 5.88 -12.94
C SER A 291 -22.86 4.53 -12.46
N TYR A 292 -23.88 4.03 -13.15
CA TYR A 292 -24.43 2.71 -12.86
C TYR A 292 -23.46 1.59 -13.18
N PHE A 293 -22.80 1.61 -14.35
CA PHE A 293 -21.79 0.64 -14.73
C PHE A 293 -20.62 0.61 -13.72
N ARG A 294 -20.10 1.77 -13.30
CA ARG A 294 -19.06 1.86 -12.26
C ARG A 294 -19.49 1.25 -10.92
N ASN A 295 -20.76 1.41 -10.55
CA ASN A 295 -21.30 0.73 -9.36
C ASN A 295 -21.36 -0.80 -9.57
N ARG A 296 -21.80 -1.27 -10.76
CA ARG A 296 -21.90 -2.71 -11.05
C ARG A 296 -20.55 -3.41 -11.15
N THR A 297 -19.48 -2.70 -11.46
CA THR A 297 -18.10 -3.22 -11.46
C THR A 297 -17.42 -3.18 -10.10
N ASN A 298 -18.02 -2.53 -9.10
CA ASN A 298 -17.43 -2.40 -7.78
C ASN A 298 -17.72 -3.63 -6.89
N TRP A 299 -16.72 -4.49 -6.74
CA TRP A 299 -16.80 -5.74 -6.01
C TRP A 299 -17.16 -5.58 -4.51
N ALA A 300 -16.84 -4.43 -3.91
CA ALA A 300 -17.13 -4.14 -2.51
C ALA A 300 -18.58 -3.66 -2.29
N LEU A 301 -19.25 -3.18 -3.34
CA LEU A 301 -20.63 -2.67 -3.30
C LEU A 301 -21.62 -3.63 -3.95
N ASN A 302 -21.23 -4.30 -5.02
CA ASN A 302 -22.12 -5.15 -5.80
C ASN A 302 -21.99 -6.62 -5.41
N VAL A 303 -22.94 -7.12 -4.64
CA VAL A 303 -22.98 -8.51 -4.16
C VAL A 303 -23.23 -9.54 -5.27
N ASP A 304 -23.78 -9.09 -6.42
CA ASP A 304 -24.11 -9.95 -7.57
C ASP A 304 -22.93 -10.08 -8.54
N LEU A 305 -21.89 -9.25 -8.39
CA LEU A 305 -20.73 -9.27 -9.28
C LEU A 305 -19.98 -10.59 -9.17
N PRO A 306 -19.81 -11.35 -10.27
CA PRO A 306 -18.93 -12.51 -10.28
C PRO A 306 -17.48 -12.12 -10.00
N VAL A 307 -16.80 -12.88 -9.15
CA VAL A 307 -15.39 -12.68 -8.76
C VAL A 307 -14.59 -13.95 -8.96
N VAL A 308 -13.26 -13.80 -9.04
CA VAL A 308 -12.31 -14.94 -9.11
C VAL A 308 -11.45 -15.06 -7.85
N GLY A 309 -11.54 -14.10 -6.93
CA GLY A 309 -10.84 -14.12 -5.64
C GLY A 309 -11.38 -15.17 -4.67
N PRO A 310 -10.69 -15.42 -3.53
CA PRO A 310 -11.06 -16.46 -2.57
C PRO A 310 -12.36 -16.19 -1.80
N TRP A 311 -12.75 -14.94 -1.66
CA TRP A 311 -14.01 -14.53 -1.03
C TRP A 311 -14.71 -13.50 -1.91
N LYS A 312 -16.06 -13.51 -1.87
CA LYS A 312 -16.93 -12.53 -2.51
C LYS A 312 -17.72 -11.74 -1.49
N THR A 313 -18.02 -10.49 -1.78
CA THR A 313 -18.89 -9.66 -0.96
C THR A 313 -20.31 -10.21 -0.96
N VAL A 314 -20.90 -10.37 0.24
CA VAL A 314 -22.29 -10.77 0.47
C VAL A 314 -23.07 -9.74 1.27
N SER A 315 -22.38 -8.83 1.97
CA SER A 315 -22.94 -7.63 2.58
C SER A 315 -22.02 -6.46 2.21
N PRO A 316 -22.52 -5.41 1.54
CA PRO A 316 -21.66 -4.41 0.93
C PRO A 316 -20.95 -3.50 1.95
N ILE A 317 -19.85 -2.86 1.51
CA ILE A 317 -18.98 -2.03 2.36
C ILE A 317 -19.67 -0.79 2.96
N ASN A 318 -20.77 -0.33 2.38
CA ASN A 318 -21.55 0.80 2.88
C ASN A 318 -22.58 0.40 3.95
N THR A 319 -22.43 -0.78 4.55
CA THR A 319 -23.23 -1.26 5.69
C THR A 319 -22.37 -1.35 6.96
N PRO A 320 -22.97 -1.43 8.16
CA PRO A 320 -22.23 -1.53 9.42
C PRO A 320 -21.28 -2.75 9.50
N THR A 321 -21.57 -3.80 8.72
CA THR A 321 -20.69 -4.98 8.60
C THR A 321 -20.47 -5.30 7.12
N TRP A 322 -19.29 -5.03 6.61
CA TRP A 322 -18.88 -5.52 5.30
C TRP A 322 -18.58 -7.01 5.40
N GLY A 323 -19.45 -7.82 4.79
CA GLY A 323 -19.40 -9.27 4.87
C GLY A 323 -18.92 -9.91 3.59
N MET A 324 -18.04 -10.91 3.72
CA MET A 324 -17.59 -11.74 2.60
C MET A 324 -17.78 -13.22 2.94
N GLU A 325 -18.03 -14.03 1.89
CA GLU A 325 -18.16 -15.48 1.99
C GLU A 325 -17.27 -16.15 0.95
N ARG A 326 -16.80 -17.37 1.24
CA ARG A 326 -15.93 -18.13 0.34
C ARG A 326 -16.52 -18.23 -1.07
N ASN A 327 -15.66 -18.05 -2.06
CA ASN A 327 -15.98 -18.33 -3.46
C ASN A 327 -16.03 -19.84 -3.67
N PRO A 328 -17.19 -20.45 -4.04
CA PRO A 328 -17.29 -21.89 -4.23
C PRO A 328 -16.48 -22.42 -5.42
N TYR A 329 -16.11 -21.55 -6.35
CA TYR A 329 -15.29 -21.87 -7.52
C TYR A 329 -13.86 -21.36 -7.42
N TYR A 330 -13.38 -21.07 -6.19
CA TYR A 330 -11.99 -20.66 -6.03
C TYR A 330 -11.03 -21.76 -6.47
N TRP A 331 -10.09 -21.42 -7.30
CA TRP A 331 -9.31 -22.30 -8.16
C TRP A 331 -8.00 -22.82 -7.54
N ALA A 332 -7.68 -22.44 -6.30
CA ALA A 332 -6.48 -22.89 -5.60
C ALA A 332 -6.79 -24.00 -4.60
N VAL A 333 -5.85 -24.94 -4.47
CA VAL A 333 -5.88 -26.04 -3.51
C VAL A 333 -4.58 -26.05 -2.69
N ASP A 334 -4.60 -26.71 -1.54
CA ASP A 334 -3.38 -27.03 -0.80
C ASP A 334 -2.71 -28.32 -1.33
N THR A 335 -1.58 -28.69 -0.73
CA THR A 335 -0.83 -29.91 -1.10
C THR A 335 -1.54 -31.21 -0.74
N ALA A 336 -2.60 -31.17 0.06
CA ALA A 336 -3.45 -32.32 0.39
C ALA A 336 -4.74 -32.37 -0.44
N GLY A 337 -4.90 -31.45 -1.40
CA GLY A 337 -6.07 -31.34 -2.28
C GLY A 337 -7.28 -30.65 -1.67
N ASN A 338 -7.15 -29.97 -0.55
CA ASN A 338 -8.26 -29.19 0.01
C ASN A 338 -8.45 -27.91 -0.78
N GLN A 339 -9.66 -27.65 -1.29
CA GLN A 339 -10.01 -26.40 -1.96
C GLN A 339 -9.93 -25.21 -0.98
N LEU A 340 -9.12 -24.22 -1.29
CA LEU A 340 -9.02 -22.99 -0.50
C LEU A 340 -10.24 -22.06 -0.76
N PRO A 341 -10.46 -21.05 0.10
CA PRO A 341 -9.83 -20.75 1.38
C PRO A 341 -10.29 -21.71 2.49
N TYR A 342 -9.51 -21.81 3.59
CA TYR A 342 -9.97 -22.58 4.75
C TYR A 342 -11.07 -21.86 5.53
N ILE A 343 -10.96 -20.53 5.71
CA ILE A 343 -11.95 -19.71 6.43
C ILE A 343 -13.19 -19.50 5.56
N ASP A 344 -14.38 -19.73 6.14
CA ASP A 344 -15.65 -19.61 5.42
C ASP A 344 -16.05 -18.17 5.16
N ARG A 345 -15.88 -17.29 6.15
CA ARG A 345 -16.42 -15.93 6.13
C ARG A 345 -15.42 -14.90 6.67
N ILE A 346 -15.52 -13.68 6.15
CA ILE A 346 -14.87 -12.50 6.71
C ILE A 346 -15.94 -11.51 7.10
N ALA A 347 -15.85 -10.96 8.30
CA ALA A 347 -16.75 -9.92 8.80
C ALA A 347 -15.92 -8.71 9.23
N MET A 348 -16.07 -7.62 8.50
CA MET A 348 -15.44 -6.35 8.82
C MET A 348 -16.45 -5.43 9.50
N GLY A 349 -16.26 -5.16 10.80
CA GLY A 349 -17.09 -4.24 11.57
C GLY A 349 -16.65 -2.80 11.37
N LEU A 350 -17.60 -1.91 11.08
CA LEU A 350 -17.34 -0.48 10.98
C LEU A 350 -16.89 0.08 12.34
N ALA A 351 -15.74 0.75 12.34
CA ALA A 351 -15.27 1.56 13.44
C ALA A 351 -15.40 3.04 13.06
N GLU A 352 -16.01 3.83 13.90
CA GLU A 352 -16.30 5.25 13.64
C GLU A 352 -15.03 6.09 13.43
N ASN A 353 -13.94 5.68 14.07
CA ASN A 353 -12.64 6.31 13.96
C ASN A 353 -11.52 5.35 14.37
N LEU A 354 -10.25 5.78 14.21
CA LEU A 354 -9.09 4.96 14.54
C LEU A 354 -8.97 4.63 16.04
N GLU A 355 -9.45 5.50 16.92
CA GLU A 355 -9.41 5.27 18.36
C GLU A 355 -10.28 4.07 18.72
N VAL A 356 -11.52 4.03 18.23
CA VAL A 356 -12.46 2.92 18.40
C VAL A 356 -11.90 1.63 17.81
N LEU A 357 -11.30 1.69 16.61
CA LEU A 357 -10.68 0.53 15.98
C LEU A 357 -9.56 -0.04 16.86
N ASN A 358 -8.67 0.81 17.37
CA ASN A 358 -7.57 0.37 18.22
C ASN A 358 -8.04 -0.15 19.58
N LEU A 359 -9.07 0.44 20.20
CA LEU A 359 -9.67 -0.08 21.43
C LEU A 359 -10.25 -1.48 21.24
N ARG A 360 -10.96 -1.73 20.13
CA ARG A 360 -11.46 -3.07 19.77
C ARG A 360 -10.32 -4.06 19.49
N ALA A 361 -9.21 -3.61 18.87
CA ALA A 361 -8.03 -4.43 18.69
C ALA A 361 -7.37 -4.78 20.04
N ILE A 362 -7.24 -3.82 20.96
CA ILE A 362 -6.71 -4.00 22.32
C ILE A 362 -7.56 -5.00 23.12
N SER A 363 -8.90 -4.91 23.01
CA SER A 363 -9.82 -5.84 23.68
C SER A 363 -9.78 -7.26 23.08
N GLY A 364 -9.15 -7.44 21.91
CA GLY A 364 -9.07 -8.71 21.19
C GLY A 364 -10.35 -9.07 20.46
N GLU A 365 -11.12 -8.11 19.98
CA GLU A 365 -12.32 -8.38 19.16
C GLU A 365 -11.98 -8.86 17.76
N TYR A 366 -10.78 -8.49 17.22
CA TYR A 366 -10.33 -8.89 15.91
C TYR A 366 -9.50 -10.17 15.96
N ASP A 367 -9.58 -10.97 14.90
CA ASP A 367 -8.82 -12.23 14.82
C ASP A 367 -7.44 -12.02 14.21
N LEU A 368 -7.36 -11.22 13.14
CA LEU A 368 -6.10 -10.69 12.58
C LEU A 368 -6.37 -9.29 12.05
N GLN A 369 -5.63 -8.33 12.55
CA GLN A 369 -5.72 -6.92 12.13
C GLN A 369 -4.32 -6.31 12.07
N GLU A 370 -3.94 -5.74 10.93
CA GLU A 370 -2.73 -4.95 10.73
C GLU A 370 -3.07 -3.51 10.33
N ARG A 371 -4.10 -3.38 9.50
CA ARG A 371 -4.49 -2.07 8.98
C ARG A 371 -5.10 -1.22 10.07
N HIS A 372 -4.61 0.02 10.19
CA HIS A 372 -5.00 1.01 11.19
C HIS A 372 -4.63 0.67 12.65
N VAL A 373 -3.80 -0.35 12.88
CA VAL A 373 -3.23 -0.62 14.21
C VAL A 373 -2.04 0.32 14.45
N SER A 374 -2.14 1.12 15.51
CA SER A 374 -1.23 2.25 15.78
C SER A 374 0.01 1.83 16.57
N LEU A 375 1.21 2.09 16.04
CA LEU A 375 2.47 1.80 16.73
C LEU A 375 2.62 2.52 18.09
N PRO A 376 2.26 3.80 18.26
CA PRO A 376 2.31 4.46 19.56
C PRO A 376 1.49 3.76 20.68
N LYS A 377 0.50 2.94 20.31
CA LYS A 377 -0.29 2.13 21.27
C LYS A 377 0.34 0.77 21.60
N LEU A 378 1.52 0.45 21.07
CA LEU A 378 2.21 -0.83 21.30
C LEU A 378 2.34 -1.20 22.79
N PRO A 379 2.70 -0.28 23.72
CA PRO A 379 2.74 -0.61 25.14
C PRO A 379 1.41 -1.15 25.68
N VAL A 380 0.29 -0.53 25.27
CA VAL A 380 -1.06 -0.94 25.70
C VAL A 380 -1.45 -2.28 25.06
N PHE A 381 -1.05 -2.54 23.80
CA PHE A 381 -1.23 -3.86 23.19
C PHE A 381 -0.46 -4.95 23.94
N ILE A 382 0.79 -4.68 24.35
CA ILE A 382 1.63 -5.62 25.12
C ILE A 382 0.96 -5.96 26.45
N GLU A 383 0.48 -4.97 27.20
CA GLU A 383 -0.19 -5.15 28.48
C GLU A 383 -1.45 -6.01 28.37
N ASN A 384 -2.18 -5.88 27.27
CA ASN A 384 -3.47 -6.54 27.08
C ASN A 384 -3.42 -7.87 26.31
N GLN A 385 -2.24 -8.32 25.84
CA GLN A 385 -2.10 -9.56 25.04
C GLN A 385 -2.77 -10.78 25.68
N LYS A 386 -2.52 -11.00 27.00
CA LYS A 386 -3.07 -12.14 27.71
C LYS A 386 -4.59 -12.07 27.83
N LYS A 387 -5.13 -10.91 28.20
CA LYS A 387 -6.59 -10.68 28.31
C LYS A 387 -7.28 -10.76 26.97
N GLY A 388 -6.69 -10.17 25.93
CA GLY A 388 -7.22 -10.15 24.56
C GLY A 388 -6.99 -11.48 23.81
N ASN A 389 -6.21 -12.42 24.37
CA ASN A 389 -5.85 -13.70 23.76
C ASN A 389 -5.27 -13.55 22.35
N TYR A 390 -4.28 -12.67 22.21
CA TYR A 390 -3.59 -12.42 20.93
C TYR A 390 -2.07 -12.32 21.11
N SER A 391 -1.36 -12.49 20.01
CA SER A 391 0.06 -12.18 19.85
C SER A 391 0.24 -10.92 19.00
N ILE A 392 1.37 -10.25 19.21
CA ILE A 392 1.79 -9.08 18.45
C ILE A 392 2.91 -9.50 17.50
N HIS A 393 2.84 -9.02 16.26
CA HIS A 393 3.89 -9.16 15.26
C HIS A 393 4.24 -7.79 14.69
N LEU A 394 5.51 -7.52 14.46
CA LEU A 394 5.98 -6.30 13.83
C LEU A 394 6.62 -6.60 12.48
N ASP A 395 6.01 -6.07 11.43
CA ASP A 395 6.43 -6.21 10.05
C ASP A 395 7.10 -4.90 9.61
N THR A 396 8.43 -4.86 9.57
CA THR A 396 9.18 -3.65 9.18
C THR A 396 9.05 -3.38 7.68
N SER A 397 8.88 -2.11 7.32
CA SER A 397 8.85 -1.62 5.94
C SER A 397 10.26 -1.39 5.40
N GLN A 398 10.44 -1.51 4.09
CA GLN A 398 11.65 -1.10 3.36
C GLN A 398 11.54 0.34 2.83
N SER A 399 10.42 1.00 3.07
CA SER A 399 10.21 2.40 2.69
C SER A 399 11.03 3.35 3.54
N GLY A 400 11.67 4.32 2.90
CA GLY A 400 12.54 5.28 3.55
C GLY A 400 11.82 6.24 4.50
N CYS A 401 10.50 6.41 4.41
CA CYS A 401 9.79 7.35 5.27
C CYS A 401 8.30 6.99 5.42
N ASP A 402 7.82 6.99 6.67
CA ASP A 402 6.41 6.74 6.99
C ASP A 402 5.59 8.04 7.07
N ALA A 403 6.24 9.15 7.40
CA ALA A 403 5.66 10.50 7.45
C ALA A 403 6.52 11.48 6.67
N GLY A 404 6.42 11.44 5.35
CA GLY A 404 7.10 12.36 4.44
C GLY A 404 6.41 13.72 4.40
N MET A 405 7.19 14.78 4.21
CA MET A 405 6.70 16.12 3.93
C MET A 405 6.80 16.35 2.42
N LEU A 406 5.67 16.19 1.71
CA LEU A 406 5.57 16.29 0.26
C LEU A 406 5.33 17.74 -0.13
N ILE A 407 6.32 18.34 -0.80
CA ILE A 407 6.35 19.78 -1.10
C ILE A 407 5.70 20.04 -2.45
N ASN A 408 4.68 20.87 -2.49
CA ASN A 408 4.03 21.28 -3.72
C ASN A 408 4.92 22.26 -4.51
N THR A 409 5.71 21.73 -5.43
CA THR A 409 6.58 22.52 -6.30
C THR A 409 5.85 23.19 -7.47
N ALA A 410 4.53 22.98 -7.59
CA ALA A 410 3.66 23.60 -8.58
C ALA A 410 2.70 24.64 -7.98
N TYR A 411 2.90 25.05 -6.72
CA TYR A 411 2.07 26.06 -6.05
C TYR A 411 2.24 27.44 -6.70
N GLU A 412 1.14 28.19 -6.89
CA GLU A 412 1.13 29.49 -7.58
C GLU A 412 0.30 30.59 -6.89
N ALA A 413 -0.57 30.23 -5.94
CA ALA A 413 -1.52 31.20 -5.37
C ALA A 413 -0.86 32.36 -4.61
N ASP A 414 0.33 32.15 -4.02
CA ASP A 414 1.17 33.20 -3.46
C ASP A 414 2.56 33.12 -4.10
N PRO A 415 2.93 34.08 -4.98
CA PRO A 415 4.20 34.05 -5.71
C PRO A 415 5.45 34.04 -4.82
N GLU A 416 5.40 34.67 -3.65
CA GLU A 416 6.55 34.67 -2.71
C GLU A 416 6.69 33.30 -2.06
N ILE A 417 5.60 32.65 -1.65
CA ILE A 417 5.65 31.28 -1.11
C ILE A 417 6.03 30.30 -2.21
N ALA A 418 5.49 30.42 -3.42
CA ALA A 418 5.86 29.61 -4.58
C ALA A 418 7.36 29.66 -4.86
N LYS A 419 7.98 30.86 -4.78
CA LYS A 419 9.42 31.07 -4.91
C LYS A 419 10.21 30.22 -3.90
N TRP A 420 9.76 30.15 -2.64
CA TRP A 420 10.44 29.37 -1.60
C TRP A 420 10.23 27.87 -1.75
N LEU A 421 9.00 27.42 -2.04
CA LEU A 421 8.71 25.99 -2.25
C LEU A 421 9.49 25.42 -3.45
N THR A 422 9.74 26.23 -4.49
CA THR A 422 10.55 25.83 -5.66
C THR A 422 12.05 25.99 -5.46
N ASN A 423 12.50 26.71 -4.42
CA ASN A 423 13.91 26.92 -4.15
C ASN A 423 14.54 25.71 -3.42
N ARG A 424 15.53 25.08 -4.04
CA ARG A 424 16.20 23.91 -3.48
C ARG A 424 16.88 24.17 -2.14
N ASP A 425 17.59 25.31 -2.00
CA ASP A 425 18.29 25.64 -0.77
C ASP A 425 17.30 25.92 0.38
N PHE A 426 16.11 26.47 0.09
CA PHE A 426 15.02 26.57 1.07
C PHE A 426 14.55 25.20 1.55
N ARG A 427 14.25 24.26 0.63
CA ARG A 427 13.80 22.90 0.99
C ARG A 427 14.87 22.15 1.81
N ARG A 428 16.15 22.28 1.46
CA ARG A 428 17.27 21.72 2.24
C ARG A 428 17.35 22.34 3.62
N ALA A 429 17.20 23.63 3.74
CA ALA A 429 17.27 24.35 5.01
C ALA A 429 16.16 23.90 5.99
N ILE A 430 14.91 23.84 5.54
CA ILE A 430 13.82 23.37 6.38
C ILE A 430 13.97 21.88 6.76
N SER A 431 14.57 21.06 5.90
CA SER A 431 14.92 19.67 6.20
C SER A 431 15.97 19.56 7.31
N LEU A 432 17.04 20.36 7.23
CA LEU A 432 18.12 20.41 8.23
C LEU A 432 17.65 20.97 9.59
N GLY A 433 16.52 21.67 9.61
CA GLY A 433 15.90 22.17 10.85
C GLY A 433 15.12 21.14 11.65
N ILE A 434 15.04 19.87 11.20
CA ILE A 434 14.23 18.81 11.82
C ILE A 434 15.09 17.89 12.68
N ASP A 435 14.78 17.77 13.97
CA ASP A 435 15.31 16.75 14.88
C ASP A 435 14.52 15.43 14.72
N ARG A 436 14.98 14.60 13.81
CA ARG A 436 14.37 13.31 13.50
C ARG A 436 14.54 12.26 14.60
N ASN A 437 15.58 12.40 15.45
CA ASN A 437 15.74 11.52 16.59
C ASN A 437 14.64 11.78 17.61
N GLN A 438 14.34 13.05 17.89
CA GLN A 438 13.23 13.43 18.77
C GLN A 438 11.89 12.92 18.22
N LEU A 439 11.66 13.03 16.90
CA LEU A 439 10.45 12.46 16.27
C LEU A 439 10.39 10.94 16.45
N ASN A 440 11.51 10.23 16.21
CA ASN A 440 11.58 8.77 16.32
C ASN A 440 11.23 8.28 17.72
N GLU A 441 11.77 8.92 18.75
CA GLU A 441 11.45 8.58 20.14
C GLU A 441 9.98 8.87 20.49
N ALA A 442 9.44 10.01 20.03
CA ALA A 442 8.09 10.43 20.39
C ALA A 442 6.98 9.62 19.70
N PHE A 443 7.15 9.28 18.41
CA PHE A 443 6.07 8.73 17.59
C PHE A 443 6.33 7.33 17.03
N TRP A 444 7.60 6.89 16.98
CA TRP A 444 7.99 5.56 16.51
C TRP A 444 8.56 4.66 17.61
N LEU A 445 8.55 5.10 18.87
CA LEU A 445 9.10 4.36 20.04
C LEU A 445 10.56 3.93 19.84
N GLY A 446 11.34 4.72 19.10
CA GLY A 446 12.71 4.40 18.72
C GLY A 446 12.87 3.25 17.71
N LEU A 447 11.78 2.65 17.22
CA LEU A 447 11.80 1.49 16.31
C LEU A 447 12.05 1.86 14.84
N GLY A 448 11.93 3.13 14.48
CA GLY A 448 12.21 3.62 13.14
C GLY A 448 13.68 4.02 12.95
N THR A 449 14.02 4.34 11.71
CA THR A 449 15.32 4.88 11.32
C THR A 449 15.15 6.31 10.81
N PRO A 450 15.66 7.32 11.54
CA PRO A 450 15.70 8.70 11.07
C PRO A 450 16.45 8.85 9.74
N GLY A 451 15.96 9.71 8.85
CA GLY A 451 16.67 9.93 7.60
C GLY A 451 15.86 10.57 6.47
N SER A 452 16.43 10.56 5.28
CA SER A 452 15.80 10.97 4.04
C SER A 452 14.73 9.96 3.58
N THR A 453 14.14 10.19 2.41
CA THR A 453 13.19 9.26 1.77
C THR A 453 13.85 8.08 1.04
N ALA A 454 15.19 8.00 0.99
CA ALA A 454 15.88 6.89 0.36
C ALA A 454 15.42 5.54 0.94
N PRO A 455 15.11 4.52 0.11
CA PRO A 455 14.70 3.19 0.58
C PRO A 455 15.80 2.49 1.37
N ALA A 456 15.49 1.35 1.98
CA ALA A 456 16.43 0.54 2.75
C ALA A 456 17.67 0.14 1.93
N GLU A 457 18.81 -0.06 2.60
CA GLU A 457 20.07 -0.39 1.93
C GLU A 457 20.06 -1.72 1.17
N GLU A 458 19.24 -2.67 1.63
CA GLU A 458 19.03 -3.97 0.99
C GLU A 458 18.18 -3.94 -0.27
N VAL A 459 17.51 -2.81 -0.56
CA VAL A 459 16.70 -2.65 -1.76
C VAL A 459 17.61 -2.30 -2.94
N ALA A 460 17.54 -3.04 -4.03
CA ALA A 460 18.43 -2.91 -5.19
C ALA A 460 18.51 -1.50 -5.76
N ILE A 461 17.44 -0.71 -5.68
CA ILE A 461 17.37 0.67 -6.17
C ILE A 461 17.84 1.71 -5.15
N ASN A 462 18.40 1.30 -4.00
CA ASN A 462 19.00 2.23 -3.04
C ASN A 462 20.13 3.04 -3.71
N PRO A 463 20.15 4.39 -3.57
CA PRO A 463 21.13 5.24 -4.26
C PRO A 463 22.55 5.21 -3.64
N GLY A 464 22.71 4.57 -2.49
CA GLY A 464 23.90 4.55 -1.65
C GLY A 464 23.55 4.90 -0.19
N LYS A 465 24.24 4.24 0.76
CA LYS A 465 23.95 4.38 2.20
C LYS A 465 24.07 5.82 2.73
N GLU A 466 24.94 6.63 2.11
CA GLU A 466 25.12 8.04 2.45
C GLU A 466 23.89 8.89 2.17
N TYR A 467 23.05 8.48 1.20
CA TYR A 467 21.81 9.19 0.87
C TYR A 467 20.77 9.12 1.98
N ARG A 468 20.83 8.12 2.88
CA ARG A 468 19.94 8.06 4.05
C ARG A 468 20.09 9.27 4.96
N LYS A 469 21.33 9.81 5.10
CA LYS A 469 21.63 10.97 5.94
C LYS A 469 21.68 12.29 5.16
N LYS A 470 21.68 12.25 3.84
CA LYS A 470 21.82 13.43 2.99
C LYS A 470 20.64 14.39 3.20
N TRP A 471 20.96 15.63 3.59
CA TRP A 471 19.99 16.68 3.95
C TRP A 471 19.01 16.29 5.06
N ALA A 472 19.28 15.26 5.81
CA ALA A 472 18.38 14.66 6.79
C ALA A 472 18.98 14.55 8.22
N VAL A 473 20.05 15.22 8.48
CA VAL A 473 20.63 15.40 9.82
C VAL A 473 20.25 16.78 10.36
N LEU A 474 20.12 16.90 11.69
CA LEU A 474 19.90 18.21 12.32
C LEU A 474 21.17 19.06 12.21
N ASP A 475 21.12 20.15 11.45
CA ASP A 475 22.20 21.15 11.34
C ASP A 475 21.61 22.55 11.23
N LEU A 476 21.37 23.15 12.39
CA LEU A 476 20.78 24.50 12.48
C LEU A 476 21.71 25.57 11.91
N LYS A 477 23.02 25.39 11.97
CA LYS A 477 24.00 26.33 11.42
C LYS A 477 23.92 26.36 9.89
N GLN A 478 23.97 25.20 9.25
CA GLN A 478 23.84 25.08 7.80
C GLN A 478 22.45 25.52 7.33
N ALA A 479 21.38 25.17 8.05
CA ALA A 479 20.03 25.58 7.74
C ALA A 479 19.89 27.12 7.71
N ASN A 480 20.36 27.81 8.74
CA ASN A 480 20.35 29.27 8.78
C ASN A 480 21.21 29.88 7.66
N ALA A 481 22.40 29.34 7.40
CA ALA A 481 23.28 29.83 6.33
C ALA A 481 22.63 29.70 4.93
N LEU A 482 21.92 28.61 4.67
CA LEU A 482 21.17 28.44 3.41
C LEU A 482 20.03 29.46 3.28
N LEU A 483 19.26 29.70 4.36
CA LEU A 483 18.20 30.69 4.36
C LEU A 483 18.72 32.12 4.16
N ASP A 484 19.86 32.45 4.78
CA ASP A 484 20.54 33.74 4.59
C ASP A 484 21.04 33.92 3.15
N LYS A 485 21.66 32.87 2.58
CA LYS A 485 22.15 32.83 1.19
C LYS A 485 21.07 33.14 0.16
N ILE A 486 19.83 32.66 0.38
CA ILE A 486 18.70 32.90 -0.55
C ILE A 486 17.99 34.22 -0.30
N GLY A 487 18.48 35.05 0.64
CA GLY A 487 17.98 36.41 0.90
C GLY A 487 16.94 36.51 2.03
N LEU A 488 16.66 35.47 2.78
CA LEU A 488 15.78 35.50 3.95
C LEU A 488 16.54 35.91 5.21
N THR A 489 17.20 37.07 5.19
CA THR A 489 18.08 37.57 6.29
C THR A 489 17.35 38.38 7.35
N LYS A 490 16.24 39.06 6.99
CA LYS A 490 15.49 39.94 7.92
C LYS A 490 14.61 39.05 8.83
N LYS A 491 14.60 39.39 10.14
CA LYS A 491 13.77 38.72 11.15
C LYS A 491 12.94 39.76 11.92
N ASP A 492 11.79 39.35 12.42
CA ASP A 492 11.01 40.14 13.37
C ASP A 492 11.53 40.05 14.80
N ALA A 493 10.86 40.71 15.74
CA ALA A 493 11.25 40.72 17.16
C ALA A 493 11.18 39.33 17.83
N GLU A 494 10.40 38.39 17.28
CA GLU A 494 10.27 37.01 17.77
C GLU A 494 11.25 36.05 17.09
N GLY A 495 12.07 36.56 16.15
CA GLY A 495 13.09 35.79 15.45
C GLY A 495 12.61 35.07 14.18
N TYR A 496 11.38 35.27 13.73
CA TYR A 496 10.87 34.71 12.48
C TYR A 496 11.34 35.52 11.25
N ARG A 497 11.71 34.80 10.19
CA ARG A 497 12.17 35.38 8.93
C ARG A 497 11.03 36.06 8.19
N LEU A 498 11.30 37.26 7.69
CA LEU A 498 10.35 38.10 6.95
C LEU A 498 10.41 37.76 5.46
N ARG A 499 9.27 37.81 4.81
CA ARG A 499 9.10 37.75 3.36
C ARG A 499 9.87 38.90 2.66
N THR A 500 10.39 38.63 1.47
CA THR A 500 11.10 39.67 0.69
C THR A 500 10.16 40.65 0.03
N ASP A 501 8.86 40.33 -0.09
CA ASP A 501 7.80 41.23 -0.58
C ASP A 501 7.20 42.11 0.51
N GLY A 502 7.68 42.03 1.74
CA GLY A 502 7.26 42.90 2.86
C GLY A 502 5.93 42.50 3.52
N LYS A 503 5.30 41.42 3.16
CA LYS A 503 3.99 40.98 3.68
C LYS A 503 4.07 40.12 4.94
N GLY A 504 4.98 40.44 5.87
CA GLY A 504 5.11 39.71 7.15
C GLY A 504 6.04 38.53 7.12
N ARG A 505 5.74 37.48 7.89
CA ARG A 505 6.56 36.28 8.08
C ARG A 505 6.50 35.33 6.88
N VAL A 506 7.60 34.61 6.65
CA VAL A 506 7.57 33.42 5.80
C VAL A 506 6.80 32.34 6.56
N ARG A 507 5.51 32.17 6.22
CA ARG A 507 4.62 31.22 6.85
C ARG A 507 4.31 30.06 5.90
N ILE A 508 4.61 28.85 6.33
CA ILE A 508 4.40 27.63 5.54
C ILE A 508 3.24 26.82 6.14
N GLU A 509 2.23 26.52 5.33
CA GLU A 509 1.15 25.62 5.72
C GLU A 509 1.66 24.16 5.69
N LEU A 510 1.48 23.46 6.80
CA LEU A 510 1.73 22.03 6.96
C LEU A 510 0.37 21.31 7.01
N MET A 511 -0.11 20.84 5.86
CA MET A 511 -1.36 20.10 5.78
C MET A 511 -1.16 18.67 6.27
N SER A 512 -1.84 18.29 7.33
CA SER A 512 -1.89 16.93 7.85
C SER A 512 -3.22 16.28 7.50
N VAL A 513 -3.22 14.97 7.23
CA VAL A 513 -4.44 14.19 7.01
C VAL A 513 -4.77 13.44 8.28
N GLY A 514 -5.92 13.76 8.87
CA GLY A 514 -6.42 13.10 10.07
C GLY A 514 -6.75 11.62 9.84
N GLY A 515 -6.73 10.83 10.92
CA GLY A 515 -7.18 9.46 10.89
C GLY A 515 -6.30 8.50 10.09
N GLN A 516 -4.99 8.74 10.01
CA GLN A 516 -4.04 7.89 9.29
C GLN A 516 -3.19 7.04 10.25
N PHE A 517 -2.28 6.23 9.70
CA PHE A 517 -1.42 5.28 10.46
C PHE A 517 -0.45 5.97 11.39
N ILE A 518 0.00 7.17 11.04
CA ILE A 518 0.92 8.02 11.80
C ILE A 518 0.14 9.25 12.28
N PRO A 519 0.37 9.77 13.48
CA PRO A 519 -0.27 10.99 13.98
C PRO A 519 0.36 12.23 13.32
N TYR A 520 0.09 12.43 12.03
CA TYR A 520 0.73 13.47 11.20
C TYR A 520 0.58 14.88 11.79
N THR A 521 -0.56 15.20 12.42
CA THR A 521 -0.78 16.49 13.05
C THR A 521 0.22 16.75 14.19
N GLN A 522 0.43 15.76 15.07
CA GLN A 522 1.37 15.86 16.18
C GLN A 522 2.82 15.90 15.71
N VAL A 523 3.15 15.15 14.64
CA VAL A 523 4.47 15.23 13.97
C VAL A 523 4.69 16.63 13.42
N GLY A 524 3.68 17.21 12.74
CA GLY A 524 3.73 18.57 12.20
C GLY A 524 3.90 19.62 13.29
N GLU A 525 3.20 19.49 14.41
CA GLU A 525 3.32 20.43 15.56
C GLU A 525 4.73 20.38 16.18
N MET A 526 5.33 19.21 16.29
CA MET A 526 6.71 19.10 16.77
C MET A 526 7.71 19.74 15.79
N ILE A 527 7.54 19.53 14.49
CA ILE A 527 8.37 20.16 13.46
C ILE A 527 8.17 21.68 13.47
N ARG A 528 6.95 22.19 13.64
CA ARG A 528 6.67 23.60 13.79
C ARG A 528 7.50 24.23 14.94
N GLN A 529 7.54 23.57 16.11
CA GLN A 529 8.35 24.01 17.25
C GLN A 529 9.84 23.98 16.94
N GLN A 530 10.33 22.98 16.21
CA GLN A 530 11.74 22.87 15.82
C GLN A 530 12.14 23.98 14.82
N TRP A 531 11.26 24.36 13.87
CA TRP A 531 11.53 25.35 12.85
C TRP A 531 11.63 26.80 13.38
N VAL A 532 11.12 27.06 14.58
CA VAL A 532 11.36 28.36 15.27
C VAL A 532 12.88 28.66 15.36
N LYS A 533 13.73 27.62 15.56
CA LYS A 533 15.19 27.77 15.65
C LYS A 533 15.86 28.24 14.34
N ILE A 534 15.19 28.10 13.23
CA ILE A 534 15.64 28.59 11.92
C ILE A 534 14.81 29.79 11.42
N GLY A 535 13.86 30.24 12.25
CA GLY A 535 13.03 31.41 11.98
C GLY A 535 11.93 31.20 10.94
N ILE A 536 11.49 29.95 10.71
CA ILE A 536 10.37 29.63 9.80
C ILE A 536 9.09 29.46 10.62
N ASP A 537 8.08 30.27 10.30
CA ASP A 537 6.74 30.14 10.86
C ASP A 537 5.98 29.02 10.13
N ALA A 538 5.31 28.16 10.86
CA ALA A 538 4.52 27.07 10.28
C ALA A 538 3.12 27.02 10.88
N ASP A 539 2.13 26.72 10.02
CA ASP A 539 0.72 26.61 10.37
C ASP A 539 0.26 25.16 10.08
N VAL A 540 0.03 24.38 11.14
CA VAL A 540 -0.38 22.97 11.00
C VAL A 540 -1.89 22.90 10.89
N LYS A 541 -2.39 22.36 9.77
CA LYS A 541 -3.82 22.23 9.49
C LYS A 541 -4.20 20.77 9.26
N GLU A 542 -4.94 20.20 10.21
CA GLU A 542 -5.57 18.92 9.99
C GLU A 542 -6.72 19.05 9.00
N THR A 543 -6.72 18.22 7.98
CA THR A 543 -7.67 18.24 6.88
C THR A 543 -8.26 16.84 6.68
N GLU A 544 -9.56 16.76 6.42
CA GLU A 544 -10.21 15.51 6.04
C GLU A 544 -9.57 14.98 4.75
N ARG A 545 -9.46 13.63 4.63
CA ARG A 545 -8.69 12.98 3.55
C ARG A 545 -9.18 13.35 2.15
N GLY A 546 -10.49 13.33 1.91
CA GLY A 546 -11.06 13.67 0.59
C GLY A 546 -10.77 15.11 0.19
N LEU A 547 -10.93 16.04 1.14
CA LEU A 547 -10.61 17.45 0.94
C LEU A 547 -9.10 17.67 0.72
N ALA A 548 -8.24 16.98 1.47
CA ALA A 548 -6.79 17.07 1.30
C ALA A 548 -6.38 16.63 -0.11
N PHE A 549 -6.95 15.54 -0.62
CA PHE A 549 -6.67 15.04 -1.98
C PHE A 549 -7.22 15.98 -3.06
N THR A 550 -8.37 16.63 -2.83
CA THR A 550 -8.89 17.67 -3.72
C THR A 550 -7.94 18.87 -3.78
N LYS A 551 -7.45 19.36 -2.63
CA LYS A 551 -6.46 20.44 -2.57
C LYS A 551 -5.15 20.09 -3.28
N THR A 552 -4.65 18.85 -3.10
CA THR A 552 -3.43 18.43 -3.80
C THR A 552 -3.62 18.25 -5.30
N ALA A 553 -4.79 17.76 -5.74
CA ALA A 553 -5.14 17.65 -7.15
C ALA A 553 -5.22 19.01 -7.85
N ASN A 554 -5.56 20.07 -7.10
CA ASN A 554 -5.62 21.47 -7.56
C ASN A 554 -4.31 22.24 -7.31
N ALA A 555 -3.29 21.61 -6.70
CA ALA A 555 -2.04 22.24 -6.29
C ALA A 555 -2.22 23.45 -5.32
N GLU A 556 -3.20 23.39 -4.41
CA GLU A 556 -3.57 24.47 -3.47
C GLU A 556 -2.83 24.42 -2.12
N HIS A 557 -2.12 23.32 -1.80
CA HIS A 557 -1.39 23.13 -0.55
C HIS A 557 0.07 23.63 -0.66
N HIS A 558 0.74 23.87 0.48
CA HIS A 558 2.18 24.13 0.52
C HIS A 558 2.96 22.83 0.71
N ILE A 559 2.79 22.16 1.86
CA ILE A 559 3.45 20.89 2.21
C ILE A 559 2.38 19.97 2.80
N MET A 560 2.31 18.75 2.31
CA MET A 560 1.41 17.72 2.83
C MET A 560 2.20 16.63 3.56
N PHE A 561 1.74 16.22 4.74
CA PHE A 561 2.21 15.00 5.37
C PHE A 561 1.55 13.77 4.76
N TRP A 562 2.37 12.88 4.22
CA TRP A 562 1.90 11.59 3.69
C TRP A 562 2.99 10.53 3.75
N THR A 563 2.62 9.26 3.63
CA THR A 563 3.59 8.17 3.51
C THR A 563 4.33 8.22 2.18
N VAL A 564 5.57 7.73 2.14
CA VAL A 564 6.27 7.39 0.89
C VAL A 564 6.30 5.87 0.65
N GLY A 565 5.54 5.10 1.43
CA GLY A 565 5.42 3.66 1.29
C GLY A 565 5.02 3.23 -0.13
N GLY A 566 5.68 2.21 -0.66
CA GLY A 566 5.57 1.75 -2.05
C GLY A 566 6.69 2.27 -2.95
N SER A 567 7.30 3.42 -2.64
CA SER A 567 8.38 4.01 -3.43
C SER A 567 9.68 3.20 -3.44
N GLU A 568 9.83 2.23 -2.55
CA GLU A 568 10.87 1.19 -2.60
C GLU A 568 10.76 0.32 -3.87
N ASN A 569 9.63 0.39 -4.57
CA ASN A 569 9.48 -0.05 -5.95
C ASN A 569 9.06 1.14 -6.83
N LEU A 570 10.03 1.99 -7.15
CA LEU A 570 9.84 3.29 -7.80
C LEU A 570 9.00 3.21 -9.08
N TYR A 571 9.17 2.16 -9.88
CA TYR A 571 8.48 2.06 -11.17
C TYR A 571 7.01 1.65 -11.08
N LEU A 572 6.62 1.02 -9.97
CA LEU A 572 5.23 0.64 -9.71
C LEU A 572 4.51 1.65 -8.82
N PHE A 573 5.26 2.42 -8.02
CA PHE A 573 4.68 3.34 -7.05
C PHE A 573 5.46 4.67 -6.95
N PRO A 574 5.57 5.44 -8.06
CA PRO A 574 6.35 6.68 -8.09
C PRO A 574 5.66 7.86 -7.40
N ARG A 575 4.33 7.81 -7.26
CA ARG A 575 3.41 8.93 -7.00
C ARG A 575 3.70 9.79 -5.77
N HIS A 576 4.36 9.21 -4.77
CA HIS A 576 4.68 9.94 -3.53
C HIS A 576 6.05 10.65 -3.57
N VAL A 577 6.90 10.35 -4.56
CA VAL A 577 8.25 10.89 -4.62
C VAL A 577 8.59 11.58 -5.94
N LEU A 578 7.89 11.23 -7.02
CA LEU A 578 8.10 11.77 -8.37
C LEU A 578 6.75 12.10 -9.01
N PRO A 579 6.53 13.33 -9.55
CA PRO A 579 5.25 13.73 -10.14
C PRO A 579 5.08 13.21 -11.57
N VAL A 580 4.83 11.89 -11.70
CA VAL A 580 4.59 11.21 -12.98
C VAL A 580 3.25 10.49 -13.05
N ASP A 581 2.53 10.35 -11.92
CA ASP A 581 1.23 9.68 -11.84
C ASP A 581 0.11 10.71 -11.54
N PRO A 582 -0.77 11.03 -12.51
CA PRO A 582 -1.85 12.00 -12.30
C PRO A 582 -3.03 11.45 -11.49
N ALA A 583 -3.05 10.16 -11.16
CA ALA A 583 -4.08 9.57 -10.31
C ALA A 583 -3.89 9.97 -8.84
N GLU A 584 -2.63 10.13 -8.41
CA GLU A 584 -2.28 10.61 -7.07
C GLU A 584 -0.89 11.24 -7.09
N CYS A 585 -0.79 12.54 -6.82
CA CYS A 585 0.49 13.23 -6.75
C CYS A 585 0.39 14.44 -5.82
N HIS A 586 1.28 14.53 -4.84
CA HIS A 586 1.29 15.62 -3.85
C HIS A 586 2.51 16.54 -3.98
N VAL A 587 3.44 16.25 -4.91
CA VAL A 587 4.66 17.04 -5.16
C VAL A 587 4.47 18.10 -6.24
N GLY A 588 3.52 17.86 -7.17
CA GLY A 588 3.23 18.75 -8.28
C GLY A 588 2.25 18.13 -9.28
N MET A 589 0.97 18.07 -8.94
CA MET A 589 -0.07 17.49 -9.79
C MET A 589 -0.10 18.05 -11.24
N PRO A 590 0.06 19.38 -11.48
CA PRO A 590 0.16 19.90 -12.85
C PRO A 590 1.30 19.31 -13.66
N PHE A 591 2.44 18.98 -13.03
CA PHE A 591 3.59 18.36 -13.66
C PHE A 591 3.33 16.88 -13.98
N ALA A 592 2.62 16.16 -13.09
CA ALA A 592 2.20 14.78 -13.34
C ALA A 592 1.25 14.70 -14.54
N ARG A 593 0.32 15.63 -14.66
CA ARG A 593 -0.57 15.72 -15.83
C ARG A 593 0.20 16.02 -17.12
N TRP A 594 1.19 16.90 -17.07
CA TRP A 594 2.05 17.21 -18.22
C TRP A 594 2.85 15.98 -18.66
N TYR A 595 3.45 15.28 -17.70
CA TYR A 595 4.21 14.06 -17.98
C TYR A 595 3.32 12.96 -18.60
N ALA A 596 2.19 12.64 -17.98
CA ALA A 596 1.31 11.57 -18.42
C ALA A 596 0.62 11.85 -19.76
N SER A 597 0.37 13.11 -20.08
CA SER A 597 -0.26 13.54 -21.36
C SER A 597 0.74 13.80 -22.50
N ASN A 598 2.02 13.52 -22.29
CA ASN A 598 3.10 13.89 -23.24
C ASN A 598 3.07 15.39 -23.62
N GLY A 599 2.79 16.24 -22.65
CA GLY A 599 2.84 17.69 -22.79
C GLY A 599 1.57 18.37 -23.29
N THR A 600 0.48 17.62 -23.51
CA THR A 600 -0.79 18.19 -24.01
C THR A 600 -1.68 18.76 -22.91
N GLN A 601 -1.47 18.35 -21.65
CA GLN A 601 -2.23 18.83 -20.48
C GLN A 601 -1.27 19.17 -19.32
N GLY A 602 -1.77 19.94 -18.35
CA GLY A 602 -0.98 20.30 -17.17
C GLY A 602 0.05 21.39 -17.46
N LYS A 603 1.16 21.38 -16.70
CA LYS A 603 2.21 22.40 -16.77
C LYS A 603 3.58 21.75 -16.87
N LYS A 604 4.43 22.21 -17.78
CA LYS A 604 5.83 21.77 -17.89
C LYS A 604 6.62 22.26 -16.66
N PRO A 605 7.37 21.39 -15.95
CA PRO A 605 8.27 21.83 -14.90
C PRO A 605 9.37 22.75 -15.45
N THR A 606 9.78 23.73 -14.67
CA THR A 606 10.94 24.58 -15.00
C THR A 606 12.24 24.06 -14.37
N ASN A 607 12.16 23.19 -13.37
CA ASN A 607 13.31 22.57 -12.72
C ASN A 607 13.99 21.57 -13.67
N PRO A 608 15.26 21.75 -14.05
CA PRO A 608 15.95 20.88 -14.99
C PRO A 608 16.17 19.45 -14.45
N GLU A 609 16.39 19.30 -13.13
CA GLU A 609 16.56 17.99 -12.51
C GLU A 609 15.24 17.20 -12.49
N MET A 610 14.07 17.87 -12.39
CA MET A 610 12.77 17.21 -12.52
C MET A 610 12.55 16.71 -13.95
N LEU A 611 12.88 17.51 -14.95
CA LEU A 611 12.82 17.09 -16.35
C LEU A 611 13.76 15.90 -16.62
N ARG A 612 14.99 15.96 -16.09
CA ARG A 612 15.95 14.85 -16.17
C ARG A 612 15.41 13.58 -15.50
N ALA A 613 14.80 13.70 -14.32
CA ALA A 613 14.17 12.56 -13.65
C ALA A 613 13.01 11.97 -14.47
N PHE A 614 12.20 12.80 -15.14
CA PHE A 614 11.15 12.36 -16.04
C PHE A 614 11.68 11.59 -17.24
N ASP A 615 12.75 12.06 -17.87
CA ASP A 615 13.38 11.39 -19.01
C ASP A 615 13.98 10.03 -18.60
N LEU A 616 14.66 9.99 -17.45
CA LEU A 616 15.16 8.76 -16.86
C LEU A 616 14.03 7.77 -16.58
N TYR A 617 12.97 8.21 -15.92
CA TYR A 617 11.82 7.36 -15.58
C TYR A 617 11.15 6.80 -16.84
N ARG A 618 10.91 7.64 -17.87
CA ARG A 618 10.34 7.22 -19.14
C ARG A 618 11.21 6.19 -19.86
N SER A 619 12.53 6.38 -19.86
CA SER A 619 13.46 5.50 -20.53
C SER A 619 13.53 4.10 -19.90
N ALA A 620 13.23 3.98 -18.62
CA ALA A 620 13.45 2.77 -17.82
C ALA A 620 12.55 1.59 -18.24
N SER A 621 11.30 1.86 -18.67
CA SER A 621 10.32 0.81 -19.03
C SER A 621 10.82 -0.14 -20.13
N GLY A 622 11.60 0.39 -21.07
CA GLY A 622 12.23 -0.38 -22.16
C GLY A 622 13.57 -1.01 -21.82
N LYS A 623 14.03 -0.90 -20.58
CA LYS A 623 15.34 -1.40 -20.16
C LYS A 623 15.23 -2.70 -19.37
N LYS A 624 16.24 -3.58 -19.55
CA LYS A 624 16.38 -4.80 -18.71
C LYS A 624 16.63 -4.41 -17.24
N GLU A 625 16.34 -5.32 -16.32
CA GLU A 625 16.36 -5.07 -14.87
C GLU A 625 17.65 -4.40 -14.36
N ALA A 626 18.81 -4.90 -14.77
CA ALA A 626 20.09 -4.33 -14.31
C ALA A 626 20.30 -2.85 -14.73
N GLU A 627 19.84 -2.46 -15.92
CA GLU A 627 19.87 -1.06 -16.37
C GLU A 627 18.80 -0.23 -15.66
N ARG A 628 17.58 -0.78 -15.52
CA ARG A 628 16.47 -0.15 -14.78
C ARG A 628 16.87 0.17 -13.35
N THR A 629 17.56 -0.76 -12.68
CA THR A 629 18.07 -0.56 -11.32
C THR A 629 19.01 0.64 -11.23
N LYS A 630 19.98 0.76 -12.16
CA LYS A 630 20.89 1.91 -12.19
C LYS A 630 20.17 3.23 -12.44
N ILE A 631 19.18 3.22 -13.35
CA ILE A 631 18.33 4.39 -13.61
C ILE A 631 17.55 4.79 -12.35
N ALA A 632 16.97 3.84 -11.65
CA ALA A 632 16.23 4.10 -10.41
C ALA A 632 17.15 4.68 -9.31
N GLN A 633 18.37 4.15 -9.17
CA GLN A 633 19.37 4.71 -8.25
C GLN A 633 19.68 6.18 -8.57
N GLU A 634 19.80 6.52 -9.85
CA GLU A 634 20.06 7.90 -10.27
C GLU A 634 18.85 8.81 -10.01
N ILE A 635 17.62 8.33 -10.27
CA ILE A 635 16.41 9.08 -9.93
C ILE A 635 16.32 9.32 -8.42
N TRP A 636 16.65 8.33 -7.60
CA TRP A 636 16.66 8.48 -6.14
C TRP A 636 17.70 9.49 -5.65
N LYS A 637 18.87 9.56 -6.29
CA LYS A 637 19.86 10.61 -6.00
C LYS A 637 19.27 12.00 -6.24
N ILE A 638 18.60 12.18 -7.37
CA ILE A 638 17.94 13.45 -7.71
C ILE A 638 16.87 13.80 -6.67
N ILE A 639 15.98 12.86 -6.34
CA ILE A 639 14.86 13.06 -5.37
C ILE A 639 15.42 13.55 -4.03
N VAL A 640 16.45 12.88 -3.50
CA VAL A 640 17.07 13.23 -2.21
C VAL A 640 17.81 14.55 -2.27
N GLU A 641 18.56 14.82 -3.34
CA GLU A 641 19.31 16.09 -3.50
C GLU A 641 18.38 17.28 -3.67
N GLU A 642 17.27 17.11 -4.37
CA GLU A 642 16.27 18.17 -4.59
C GLU A 642 15.35 18.40 -3.41
N CYS A 643 15.25 17.46 -2.47
CA CYS A 643 14.34 17.53 -1.32
C CYS A 643 12.89 17.85 -1.73
N TRP A 644 12.40 17.28 -2.83
CA TRP A 644 10.97 17.42 -3.19
C TRP A 644 10.08 16.76 -2.16
N VAL A 645 10.59 15.73 -1.51
CA VAL A 645 9.99 15.12 -0.33
C VAL A 645 11.03 15.08 0.77
N ILE A 646 10.72 15.69 1.89
CA ILE A 646 11.57 15.66 3.08
C ILE A 646 11.21 14.44 3.91
N GLY A 647 12.16 13.52 4.09
CA GLY A 647 11.99 12.36 4.95
C GLY A 647 12.07 12.74 6.43
N THR A 648 11.38 11.98 7.27
CA THR A 648 11.44 12.09 8.73
C THR A 648 11.98 10.80 9.34
N VAL A 649 11.13 9.80 9.57
CA VAL A 649 11.46 8.48 10.09
C VAL A 649 10.82 7.42 9.20
N GLY A 650 11.52 6.34 8.92
CA GLY A 650 11.03 5.22 8.12
C GLY A 650 11.69 3.90 8.49
N LEU A 651 11.65 2.91 7.62
CA LEU A 651 12.18 1.56 7.86
C LEU A 651 11.61 0.96 9.17
N SER A 652 10.34 1.21 9.44
CA SER A 652 9.68 0.91 10.70
C SER A 652 8.42 0.07 10.51
N PRO A 653 7.84 -0.48 11.57
CA PRO A 653 6.53 -1.13 11.51
C PRO A 653 5.35 -0.15 11.64
N ALA A 654 5.57 1.17 11.69
CA ALA A 654 4.50 2.12 11.99
C ALA A 654 3.42 2.19 10.89
N PHE A 655 3.81 2.04 9.62
CA PHE A 655 2.86 2.02 8.52
C PHE A 655 2.42 0.59 8.21
N MET A 656 1.23 0.17 8.68
CA MET A 656 0.63 -1.16 8.50
C MET A 656 1.48 -2.36 8.98
N GLY A 657 2.48 -2.13 9.81
CA GLY A 657 3.39 -3.18 10.26
C GLY A 657 3.08 -3.70 11.67
N VAL A 658 2.17 -3.08 12.41
CA VAL A 658 1.73 -3.61 13.71
C VAL A 658 0.57 -4.56 13.49
N ARG A 659 0.78 -5.84 13.73
CA ARG A 659 -0.21 -6.89 13.47
C ARG A 659 -0.61 -7.60 14.76
N ILE A 660 -1.92 -7.59 15.04
CA ILE A 660 -2.56 -8.31 16.15
C ILE A 660 -3.15 -9.59 15.59
N VAL A 661 -2.83 -10.73 16.21
CA VAL A 661 -3.24 -12.06 15.75
C VAL A 661 -3.76 -12.89 16.91
N LYS A 662 -4.98 -13.40 16.83
CA LYS A 662 -5.54 -14.35 17.82
C LYS A 662 -4.68 -15.62 17.89
N ASN A 663 -4.45 -16.11 19.10
CA ASN A 663 -3.55 -17.25 19.35
C ASN A 663 -4.05 -18.57 18.72
N ASN A 664 -5.35 -18.67 18.41
CA ASN A 664 -5.92 -19.83 17.74
C ASN A 664 -5.89 -19.74 16.20
N MET A 665 -5.30 -18.74 15.59
CA MET A 665 -5.08 -18.72 14.14
C MET A 665 -3.82 -19.50 13.74
N GLY A 666 -3.92 -20.22 12.64
CA GLY A 666 -2.85 -21.02 12.03
C GLY A 666 -2.34 -20.44 10.71
N ASN A 667 -1.15 -20.86 10.30
CA ASN A 667 -0.43 -20.46 9.07
C ASN A 667 -0.08 -18.96 9.00
N ILE A 668 -0.07 -18.28 10.13
CA ILE A 668 0.31 -16.88 10.21
C ILE A 668 1.84 -16.78 10.25
N PRO A 669 2.46 -15.99 9.35
CA PRO A 669 3.91 -15.77 9.37
C PRO A 669 4.36 -15.00 10.61
N ALA A 670 5.55 -15.32 11.12
CA ALA A 670 6.16 -14.57 12.23
C ALA A 670 6.44 -13.11 11.82
N ARG A 671 6.90 -12.90 10.59
CA ARG A 671 6.96 -11.61 9.90
C ARG A 671 6.59 -11.81 8.45
N GLN A 672 5.83 -10.87 7.89
CA GLN A 672 5.48 -10.82 6.47
C GLN A 672 6.13 -9.61 5.79
N THR A 673 6.19 -9.61 4.48
CA THR A 673 6.56 -8.43 3.70
C THR A 673 5.58 -7.31 4.00
N ASN A 674 6.08 -6.14 4.38
CA ASN A 674 5.28 -4.93 4.56
C ASN A 674 5.60 -3.96 3.42
N ALA A 675 4.86 -4.10 2.32
CA ALA A 675 5.06 -3.30 1.11
C ALA A 675 3.73 -3.03 0.40
N GLN A 676 3.60 -1.81 -0.11
CA GLN A 676 2.41 -1.39 -0.86
C GLN A 676 2.28 -2.14 -2.19
N HIS A 677 3.37 -2.21 -2.97
CA HIS A 677 3.36 -2.87 -4.27
C HIS A 677 3.04 -4.38 -4.19
N ALA A 678 3.33 -5.02 -3.06
CA ALA A 678 3.05 -6.43 -2.81
C ALA A 678 1.66 -6.70 -2.22
N ARG A 679 0.86 -5.65 -1.96
CA ARG A 679 -0.49 -5.78 -1.38
C ARG A 679 -0.51 -6.58 -0.07
N THR A 680 0.42 -6.33 0.83
CA THR A 680 0.45 -6.98 2.16
C THR A 680 -0.93 -6.92 2.85
N PRO A 681 -1.50 -8.04 3.36
CA PRO A 681 -0.91 -9.38 3.55
C PRO A 681 -1.08 -10.37 2.37
N ASN A 682 -1.43 -9.94 1.16
CA ASN A 682 -1.73 -10.83 0.03
C ASN A 682 -0.62 -11.86 -0.25
N THR A 683 0.65 -11.46 -0.18
CA THR A 683 1.82 -12.33 -0.40
C THR A 683 1.97 -13.43 0.65
N SER A 684 1.27 -13.34 1.77
CA SER A 684 1.17 -14.39 2.79
C SER A 684 0.07 -15.42 2.49
N HIS A 685 -0.63 -15.29 1.36
CA HIS A 685 -1.77 -16.13 0.96
C HIS A 685 -2.83 -16.30 2.07
N PRO A 686 -3.60 -15.26 2.39
CA PRO A 686 -4.62 -15.31 3.45
C PRO A 686 -5.63 -16.45 3.30
N ALA A 687 -5.84 -16.97 2.07
CA ALA A 687 -6.67 -18.16 1.82
C ALA A 687 -6.18 -19.42 2.57
N THR A 688 -4.90 -19.47 2.99
CA THR A 688 -4.34 -20.56 3.79
C THR A 688 -4.41 -20.35 5.29
N PHE A 689 -4.92 -19.20 5.76
CA PHE A 689 -5.13 -18.97 7.19
C PHE A 689 -6.34 -19.76 7.69
N PHE A 690 -6.27 -20.24 8.93
CA PHE A 690 -7.35 -21.05 9.50
C PHE A 690 -7.45 -20.88 11.02
N PHE A 691 -8.53 -21.37 11.61
CA PHE A 691 -8.70 -21.47 13.07
C PHE A 691 -8.38 -22.88 13.54
N LYS A 692 -7.49 -22.99 14.54
CA LYS A 692 -7.03 -24.29 15.08
C LYS A 692 -8.14 -25.04 15.82
N SER A 693 -9.02 -24.30 16.48
CA SER A 693 -10.17 -24.85 17.20
C SER A 693 -11.23 -23.77 17.37
#